data_9cb8fdccca4c8b45da3a84b773490de3
#
_entry.id   9cb8fdccca4c8b45da3a84b773490de3
#
_cell.length_a   1.000
_cell.length_b   1.000
_cell.length_c   1.000
_cell.angle_alpha   90.00
_cell.angle_beta   90.00
_cell.angle_gamma   90.00
#
_symmetry.space_group_name_H-M   'P 1'
#
loop_
_entity.id
_entity.type
_entity.pdbx_description
1 polymer ?
#
loop_
_entity_poly.entity_id
_entity_poly.type
_entity_poly.pdbx_seq_one_letter_code
_entity_poly.pdbx_strand_id
1 'polypeptide(L)'
;MNKIIALISILLILNSIQLIGQTEQTITQPFTLHGKIIDASSKVPLAYATLSINKLGIGTASNMDGDWTLQVPASAASEVLSVSFMGYTSRTVNISELSGNATIQLQPKSYQMAEIVVTGNDFCKEFLKNAWDAIPQNYPTQPTLCEGFYRETERLKDSTFLYFNEAVLDVYKNSYKNTTNFGQIRVEKSRKNVFPGIDSINDVFFYNGPHFPNNLDIVFSRWDFIRPSEYSNWKIELIGSLKDSVSNIYILSFKNKKLPNSSFQGKMYIDRDSYAFVGFDFWRAGLSNLAAAQLPNMEYVPGMTSVKIGYIEQNGIYNLGYINYKTNGLNTASKKRIYKDIEYVTTSIQNDSVTPIPFSQQFDYHDILSIEAQPYDSSYWKDYNILEQSKLMNIQANLSYKKEEALQQLTKTYNRELTAEEKTLLFLKRFTFDGGIAYLPVHYTGGTHDLTYQGNTWGSQEVKTTAFGISSMDGIRFELNKKWSLTGTISTALYGVEQLQMDLGAAYRISLAPSGRWIFMDLGLAASNVTTRLELCKLSNPGGNLVLDGKTFDSKNLVLKAGRTGFGLKPSIGFSVRMGKQYELFTDASWFQSLLFKRDYLQLKEADGFFLTRQSVKTEWNNPALQLKVNGQTMNSPRFEVQPWNVRIGIRSGF
;
A
#
# COMPACT_ATOMS: atom_id res chain seq x y z
N MET A 1 -16.29 86.27 23.97
CA MET A 1 -15.75 85.25 24.87
C MET A 1 -16.44 83.91 24.69
N ASN A 2 -17.77 83.81 24.62
CA ASN A 2 -18.50 82.56 24.51
C ASN A 2 -18.26 81.73 23.18
N LYS A 3 -17.99 82.42 22.06
CA LYS A 3 -17.70 81.74 20.78
C LYS A 3 -16.32 81.12 20.72
N ILE A 4 -15.33 81.65 21.44
CA ILE A 4 -13.97 81.12 21.51
C ILE A 4 -13.93 79.92 22.43
N ILE A 5 -14.71 79.93 23.53
CA ILE A 5 -14.80 78.76 24.44
C ILE A 5 -15.48 77.57 23.73
N ALA A 6 -16.52 77.84 22.93
CA ALA A 6 -17.22 76.79 22.13
C ALA A 6 -16.26 76.17 21.08
N LEU A 7 -15.40 76.99 20.43
CA LEU A 7 -14.46 76.51 19.46
C LEU A 7 -13.33 75.64 20.09
N ILE A 8 -12.87 76.03 21.26
CA ILE A 8 -11.86 75.28 22.04
C ILE A 8 -12.44 73.95 22.55
N SER A 9 -13.73 73.97 22.99
CA SER A 9 -14.41 72.75 23.42
C SER A 9 -14.62 71.75 22.27
N ILE A 10 -14.94 72.26 21.07
CA ILE A 10 -15.06 71.43 19.86
C ILE A 10 -13.70 70.88 19.44
N LEU A 11 -12.60 71.64 19.54
CA LEU A 11 -11.26 71.20 19.24
C LEU A 11 -10.75 70.13 20.23
N LEU A 12 -11.10 70.25 21.50
CA LEU A 12 -10.78 69.26 22.54
C LEU A 12 -11.58 67.97 22.36
N ILE A 13 -12.86 68.04 21.96
CA ILE A 13 -13.66 66.86 21.62
C ILE A 13 -13.17 66.15 20.35
N LEU A 14 -12.74 66.93 19.33
CA LEU A 14 -12.16 66.33 18.11
C LEU A 14 -10.80 65.66 18.40
N ASN A 15 -9.96 66.19 19.31
CA ASN A 15 -8.72 65.52 19.73
C ASN A 15 -8.96 64.31 20.62
N SER A 16 -10.05 64.25 21.41
CA SER A 16 -10.39 63.07 22.20
C SER A 16 -10.96 61.94 21.34
N ILE A 17 -11.59 62.25 20.22
CA ILE A 17 -12.08 61.24 19.26
C ILE A 17 -10.90 60.59 18.47
N GLN A 18 -9.77 61.32 18.25
CA GLN A 18 -8.58 60.72 17.64
C GLN A 18 -7.80 59.77 18.58
N LEU A 19 -8.02 59.84 19.91
CA LEU A 19 -7.35 58.94 20.85
C LEU A 19 -8.07 57.60 21.08
N ILE A 20 -9.33 57.44 20.58
CA ILE A 20 -10.10 56.16 20.67
C ILE A 20 -9.89 55.24 19.45
N GLY A 21 -9.17 55.72 18.45
CA GLY A 21 -8.84 54.96 17.25
C GLY A 21 -7.50 54.24 17.30
N GLN A 22 -7.16 53.60 18.44
CA GLN A 22 -6.26 52.45 18.36
C GLN A 22 -7.06 51.31 17.75
N THR A 23 -7.14 51.31 16.43
CA THR A 23 -7.54 50.17 15.63
C THR A 23 -6.62 49.01 16.06
N GLU A 24 -7.19 48.04 16.75
CA GLU A 24 -6.61 46.70 16.71
C GLU A 24 -6.34 46.43 15.21
N GLN A 25 -5.08 46.30 14.87
CA GLN A 25 -4.71 45.88 13.51
C GLN A 25 -5.33 44.52 13.31
N THR A 26 -6.51 44.46 12.72
CA THR A 26 -7.13 43.20 12.31
C THR A 26 -6.21 42.62 11.29
N ILE A 27 -5.46 41.58 11.67
CA ILE A 27 -4.62 40.82 10.77
C ILE A 27 -5.55 40.20 9.74
N THR A 28 -5.52 40.69 8.51
CA THR A 28 -6.39 40.25 7.41
C THR A 28 -5.71 39.23 6.50
N GLN A 29 -4.42 39.01 6.65
CA GLN A 29 -3.61 38.10 5.86
C GLN A 29 -3.04 36.98 6.74
N PRO A 30 -2.90 35.76 6.22
CA PRO A 30 -2.15 34.70 6.89
C PRO A 30 -0.73 35.19 7.24
N PHE A 31 -0.20 34.76 8.38
CA PHE A 31 1.13 35.10 8.82
C PHE A 31 1.89 33.89 9.34
N THR A 32 3.21 33.97 9.37
CA THR A 32 4.08 32.86 9.77
C THR A 32 4.63 33.13 11.17
N LEU A 33 4.47 32.17 12.07
CA LEU A 33 5.19 32.10 13.33
C LEU A 33 6.36 31.14 13.19
N HIS A 34 7.47 31.47 13.84
CA HIS A 34 8.64 30.61 13.91
C HIS A 34 9.34 30.77 15.26
N GLY A 35 10.11 29.77 15.62
CA GLY A 35 10.81 29.80 16.90
C GLY A 35 11.52 28.50 17.23
N LYS A 36 11.81 28.34 18.52
CA LYS A 36 12.52 27.18 19.06
C LYS A 36 11.84 26.65 20.31
N ILE A 37 11.78 25.30 20.43
CA ILE A 37 11.32 24.62 21.64
C ILE A 37 12.53 23.98 22.31
N ILE A 38 12.68 24.25 23.61
CA ILE A 38 13.78 23.74 24.43
C ILE A 38 13.28 23.20 25.78
N ASP A 39 14.04 22.31 26.36
CA ASP A 39 13.91 21.88 27.74
C ASP A 39 14.21 23.08 28.68
N ALA A 40 13.31 23.34 29.60
CA ALA A 40 13.43 24.50 30.51
C ALA A 40 14.64 24.37 31.46
N SER A 41 15.04 23.15 31.82
CA SER A 41 16.13 22.86 32.75
C SER A 41 17.47 22.75 32.06
N SER A 42 17.60 21.88 31.08
CA SER A 42 18.86 21.57 30.41
C SER A 42 19.18 22.50 29.22
N LYS A 43 18.17 23.27 28.73
CA LYS A 43 18.23 24.12 27.52
C LYS A 43 18.49 23.31 26.22
N VAL A 44 18.42 22.00 26.27
CA VAL A 44 18.56 21.14 25.09
C VAL A 44 17.35 21.30 24.18
N PRO A 45 17.52 21.39 22.86
CA PRO A 45 16.41 21.42 21.91
C PRO A 45 15.49 20.19 22.03
N LEU A 46 14.19 20.39 21.96
CA LEU A 46 13.20 19.32 21.97
C LEU A 46 12.74 19.04 20.54
N ALA A 47 13.17 17.92 20.00
CA ALA A 47 12.78 17.47 18.68
C ALA A 47 11.41 16.81 18.68
N TYR A 48 10.56 17.14 17.70
CA TYR A 48 9.18 16.61 17.52
C TYR A 48 8.22 17.02 18.62
N ALA A 49 8.47 18.14 19.32
CA ALA A 49 7.45 18.75 20.16
C ALA A 49 6.33 19.28 19.26
N THR A 50 5.09 18.90 19.57
CA THR A 50 3.92 19.24 18.77
C THR A 50 3.41 20.64 19.15
N LEU A 51 3.10 21.44 18.14
CA LEU A 51 2.43 22.73 18.28
C LEU A 51 1.09 22.65 17.58
N SER A 52 0.00 23.04 18.23
CA SER A 52 -1.35 22.97 17.65
C SER A 52 -2.23 24.15 18.07
N ILE A 53 -3.05 24.59 17.13
CA ILE A 53 -4.19 25.48 17.39
C ILE A 53 -5.43 24.58 17.42
N ASN A 54 -5.73 24.01 18.61
CA ASN A 54 -6.70 22.92 18.76
C ASN A 54 -8.08 23.25 18.19
N LYS A 55 -8.54 24.50 18.33
CA LYS A 55 -9.84 24.96 17.83
C LYS A 55 -9.97 24.85 16.30
N LEU A 56 -8.85 24.96 15.57
CA LEU A 56 -8.82 24.92 14.11
C LEU A 56 -8.28 23.61 13.55
N GLY A 57 -7.77 22.72 14.41
CA GLY A 57 -7.15 21.48 13.98
C GLY A 57 -5.83 21.68 13.20
N ILE A 58 -5.18 22.84 13.33
CA ILE A 58 -3.96 23.20 12.61
C ILE A 58 -2.75 22.98 13.53
N GLY A 59 -1.66 22.42 12.99
CA GLY A 59 -0.47 22.19 13.77
C GLY A 59 0.80 22.00 12.95
N THR A 60 1.91 21.86 13.69
CA THR A 60 3.25 21.53 13.19
C THR A 60 4.03 20.84 14.31
N ALA A 61 5.29 20.48 14.06
CA ALA A 61 6.21 20.05 15.11
C ALA A 61 7.58 20.70 14.97
N SER A 62 8.36 20.67 16.05
CA SER A 62 9.76 21.10 15.98
C SER A 62 10.63 20.06 15.29
N ASN A 63 11.64 20.51 14.56
CA ASN A 63 12.64 19.65 13.91
C ASN A 63 13.66 19.10 14.93
N MET A 64 14.70 18.38 14.44
CA MET A 64 15.78 17.82 15.27
C MET A 64 16.55 18.87 16.09
N ASP A 65 16.59 20.11 15.65
CA ASP A 65 17.25 21.23 16.31
C ASP A 65 16.32 22.03 17.22
N GLY A 66 15.03 21.57 17.38
CA GLY A 66 13.98 22.23 18.15
C GLY A 66 13.33 23.41 17.43
N ASP A 67 13.75 23.74 16.21
CA ASP A 67 13.21 24.85 15.43
C ASP A 67 11.85 24.46 14.82
N TRP A 68 10.94 25.42 14.71
CA TRP A 68 9.58 25.20 14.20
C TRP A 68 9.06 26.40 13.43
N THR A 69 8.20 26.12 12.47
CA THR A 69 7.47 27.13 11.69
C THR A 69 6.00 26.70 11.60
N LEU A 70 5.10 27.68 11.76
CA LEU A 70 3.64 27.48 11.68
C LEU A 70 3.01 28.62 10.87
N GLN A 71 2.32 28.27 9.81
CA GLN A 71 1.45 29.18 9.06
C GLN A 71 0.12 29.33 9.80
N VAL A 72 -0.21 30.54 10.14
CA VAL A 72 -1.38 30.87 10.96
C VAL A 72 -2.37 31.67 10.10
N PRO A 73 -3.61 31.20 9.91
CA PRO A 73 -4.63 31.98 9.24
C PRO A 73 -4.97 33.22 10.07
N ALA A 74 -5.34 34.30 9.40
CA ALA A 74 -5.67 35.57 10.03
C ALA A 74 -6.73 35.43 11.16
N SER A 75 -7.70 34.51 10.96
CA SER A 75 -8.74 34.22 11.94
C SER A 75 -8.26 33.62 13.25
N ALA A 76 -7.01 33.13 13.30
CA ALA A 76 -6.42 32.52 14.49
C ALA A 76 -5.51 33.45 15.29
N ALA A 77 -5.40 34.72 14.93
CA ALA A 77 -4.50 35.68 15.59
C ALA A 77 -4.81 35.86 17.10
N SER A 78 -6.05 35.66 17.51
CA SER A 78 -6.50 35.73 18.92
C SER A 78 -6.59 34.38 19.61
N GLU A 79 -6.23 33.29 18.95
CA GLU A 79 -6.29 31.92 19.47
C GLU A 79 -5.05 31.59 20.32
N VAL A 80 -5.08 30.40 20.94
CA VAL A 80 -4.01 29.87 21.79
C VAL A 80 -3.24 28.80 21.02
N LEU A 81 -1.92 28.87 21.06
CA LEU A 81 -1.03 27.82 20.61
C LEU A 81 -0.75 26.88 21.78
N SER A 82 -1.14 25.64 21.65
CA SER A 82 -0.80 24.56 22.56
C SER A 82 0.52 23.91 22.12
N VAL A 83 1.45 23.76 23.05
CA VAL A 83 2.76 23.12 22.81
C VAL A 83 2.89 21.95 23.76
N SER A 84 3.11 20.77 23.21
CA SER A 84 3.22 19.53 23.98
C SER A 84 4.39 18.67 23.49
N PHE A 85 5.00 17.95 24.43
CA PHE A 85 6.01 16.95 24.14
C PHE A 85 5.95 15.83 25.18
N MET A 86 6.14 14.61 24.74
CA MET A 86 6.08 13.45 25.63
C MET A 86 7.12 13.57 26.75
N GLY A 87 6.68 13.45 27.99
CA GLY A 87 7.55 13.60 29.15
C GLY A 87 7.65 15.04 29.69
N TYR A 88 6.92 15.99 29.09
CA TYR A 88 6.91 17.40 29.50
C TYR A 88 5.50 17.87 29.81
N THR A 89 5.40 18.86 30.68
CA THR A 89 4.15 19.57 30.93
C THR A 89 3.79 20.43 29.73
N SER A 90 2.58 20.24 29.18
CA SER A 90 2.11 21.03 28.05
C SER A 90 1.98 22.50 28.43
N ARG A 91 2.26 23.38 27.48
CA ARG A 91 2.19 24.84 27.66
C ARG A 91 1.29 25.46 26.60
N THR A 92 0.46 26.39 27.01
CA THR A 92 -0.32 27.23 26.10
C THR A 92 0.26 28.64 26.06
N VAL A 93 0.26 29.24 24.89
CA VAL A 93 0.77 30.61 24.65
C VAL A 93 -0.22 31.32 23.74
N ASN A 94 -0.59 32.57 24.06
CA ASN A 94 -1.42 33.37 23.18
C ASN A 94 -0.65 33.70 21.90
N ILE A 95 -1.26 33.47 20.75
CA ILE A 95 -0.62 33.73 19.45
C ILE A 95 -0.25 35.21 19.30
N SER A 96 -1.08 36.10 19.85
CA SER A 96 -0.82 37.55 19.87
C SER A 96 0.44 37.96 20.64
N GLU A 97 0.93 37.13 21.56
CA GLU A 97 2.13 37.38 22.36
C GLU A 97 3.40 36.87 21.68
N LEU A 98 3.25 36.07 20.61
CA LEU A 98 4.37 35.49 19.86
C LEU A 98 4.84 36.48 18.79
N SER A 99 6.03 37.01 18.92
CA SER A 99 6.65 37.90 17.94
C SER A 99 8.04 37.38 17.56
N GLY A 100 8.37 37.41 16.26
CA GLY A 100 9.70 37.03 15.75
C GLY A 100 10.09 35.60 16.04
N ASN A 101 11.31 35.37 16.51
CA ASN A 101 11.87 34.05 16.87
C ASN A 101 11.51 33.70 18.32
N ALA A 102 10.35 33.12 18.56
CA ALA A 102 9.86 32.80 19.89
C ALA A 102 10.54 31.54 20.46
N THR A 103 11.17 31.66 21.65
CA THR A 103 11.69 30.49 22.36
C THR A 103 10.67 30.01 23.40
N ILE A 104 10.12 28.81 23.18
CA ILE A 104 9.17 28.19 24.11
C ILE A 104 9.92 27.14 24.93
N GLN A 105 9.85 27.29 26.26
CA GLN A 105 10.47 26.36 27.19
C GLN A 105 9.43 25.44 27.78
N LEU A 106 9.62 24.12 27.71
CA LEU A 106 8.78 23.13 28.35
C LEU A 106 9.45 22.60 29.62
N GLN A 107 8.68 22.44 30.67
CA GLN A 107 9.12 21.84 31.94
C GLN A 107 9.03 20.32 31.83
N PRO A 108 10.12 19.58 32.13
CA PRO A 108 10.03 18.14 32.21
C PRO A 108 9.08 17.71 33.33
N LYS A 109 8.25 16.70 33.07
CA LYS A 109 7.45 16.05 34.10
C LYS A 109 8.35 15.32 35.09
N SER A 110 7.93 15.27 36.36
CA SER A 110 8.63 14.50 37.35
C SER A 110 8.60 13.00 36.99
N TYR A 111 9.77 12.41 36.75
CA TYR A 111 9.90 10.99 36.57
C TYR A 111 9.96 10.30 37.94
N GLN A 112 9.02 9.41 38.19
CA GLN A 112 9.02 8.54 39.36
C GLN A 112 9.32 7.13 38.88
N MET A 113 10.42 6.56 39.36
CA MET A 113 10.65 5.13 39.18
C MET A 113 9.49 4.37 39.85
N ALA A 114 8.97 3.35 39.18
CA ALA A 114 8.09 2.42 39.85
C ALA A 114 8.87 1.84 41.04
N GLU A 115 8.42 2.09 42.25
CA GLU A 115 8.85 1.29 43.40
C GLU A 115 8.62 -0.15 42.98
N ILE A 116 9.62 -1.01 43.13
CA ILE A 116 9.50 -2.44 42.77
C ILE A 116 8.56 -3.07 43.80
N VAL A 117 7.33 -2.64 43.82
CA VAL A 117 6.23 -3.47 44.25
C VAL A 117 6.17 -4.52 43.15
N VAL A 118 6.36 -5.78 43.52
CA VAL A 118 6.05 -6.94 42.70
C VAL A 118 4.53 -6.89 42.42
N THR A 119 4.12 -5.91 41.63
CA THR A 119 2.83 -5.90 40.99
C THR A 119 2.94 -6.99 39.95
N GLY A 120 2.36 -8.14 40.29
CA GLY A 120 2.48 -9.34 39.48
C GLY A 120 2.19 -9.04 38.00
N ASN A 121 2.72 -9.85 37.13
CA ASN A 121 2.51 -9.82 35.66
C ASN A 121 1.01 -9.60 35.28
N ASP A 122 0.11 -9.82 36.22
CA ASP A 122 -1.35 -9.68 36.05
C ASP A 122 -1.81 -8.21 36.09
N PHE A 123 -1.24 -7.36 36.96
CA PHE A 123 -1.59 -5.93 36.98
C PHE A 123 -1.30 -5.23 35.65
N CYS A 124 -0.10 -5.44 35.11
CA CYS A 124 0.28 -4.80 33.85
C CYS A 124 -0.60 -5.26 32.67
N LYS A 125 -0.99 -6.53 32.67
CA LYS A 125 -1.90 -7.07 31.64
C LYS A 125 -3.32 -6.54 31.81
N GLU A 126 -3.81 -6.46 33.02
CA GLU A 126 -5.13 -5.90 33.32
C GLU A 126 -5.18 -4.42 32.97
N PHE A 127 -4.17 -3.64 33.35
CA PHE A 127 -4.05 -2.23 33.01
C PHE A 127 -4.01 -2.02 31.48
N LEU A 128 -3.19 -2.82 30.77
CA LEU A 128 -3.10 -2.77 29.32
C LEU A 128 -4.41 -3.23 28.63
N LYS A 129 -5.13 -4.19 29.25
CA LYS A 129 -6.46 -4.57 28.76
C LYS A 129 -7.46 -3.43 28.92
N ASN A 130 -7.44 -2.73 30.04
CA ASN A 130 -8.28 -1.53 30.22
C ASN A 130 -7.95 -0.46 29.18
N ALA A 131 -6.66 -0.25 28.87
CA ALA A 131 -6.24 0.66 27.81
C ALA A 131 -6.73 0.21 26.42
N TRP A 132 -6.72 -1.08 26.14
CA TRP A 132 -7.30 -1.62 24.91
C TRP A 132 -8.81 -1.42 24.82
N ASP A 133 -9.52 -1.70 25.91
CA ASP A 133 -10.98 -1.56 25.98
C ASP A 133 -11.42 -0.09 25.93
N ALA A 134 -10.57 0.83 26.38
CA ALA A 134 -10.78 2.27 26.35
C ALA A 134 -10.47 2.94 24.99
N ILE A 135 -10.00 2.18 23.99
CA ILE A 135 -9.72 2.75 22.66
C ILE A 135 -10.93 3.47 22.05
N PRO A 136 -12.16 2.91 22.07
CA PRO A 136 -13.32 3.60 21.50
C PRO A 136 -13.71 4.91 22.21
N GLN A 137 -13.29 5.11 23.46
CA GLN A 137 -13.53 6.34 24.21
C GLN A 137 -12.48 7.41 23.93
N ASN A 138 -11.24 6.98 23.69
CA ASN A 138 -10.08 7.87 23.57
C ASN A 138 -9.70 8.21 22.12
N TYR A 139 -10.19 7.47 21.13
CA TYR A 139 -9.81 7.66 19.73
C TYR A 139 -11.05 7.77 18.84
N PRO A 140 -10.91 8.33 17.61
CA PRO A 140 -12.04 8.52 16.72
C PRO A 140 -12.80 7.23 16.40
N THR A 141 -14.11 7.26 16.62
CA THR A 141 -15.04 6.17 16.29
C THR A 141 -15.73 6.38 14.95
N GLN A 142 -15.55 7.56 14.35
CA GLN A 142 -16.00 7.93 13.02
C GLN A 142 -14.79 8.10 12.09
N PRO A 143 -14.97 8.12 10.77
CA PRO A 143 -13.91 8.39 9.83
C PRO A 143 -13.21 9.72 10.10
N THR A 144 -11.90 9.73 9.99
CA THR A 144 -11.07 10.93 10.09
C THR A 144 -10.19 11.09 8.86
N LEU A 145 -9.91 12.34 8.49
CA LEU A 145 -8.93 12.72 7.49
C LEU A 145 -7.90 13.61 8.16
N CYS A 146 -6.68 13.12 8.25
CA CYS A 146 -5.54 13.90 8.74
C CYS A 146 -4.71 14.35 7.56
N GLU A 147 -4.49 15.63 7.41
CA GLU A 147 -3.43 16.14 6.55
C GLU A 147 -2.13 16.12 7.34
N GLY A 148 -1.03 15.74 6.70
CA GLY A 148 0.26 15.69 7.37
C GLY A 148 1.44 15.88 6.44
N PHE A 149 2.50 16.48 7.00
CA PHE A 149 3.79 16.57 6.35
C PHE A 149 4.56 15.26 6.53
N TYR A 150 5.10 14.75 5.44
CA TYR A 150 5.89 13.53 5.37
C TYR A 150 7.24 13.82 4.76
N ARG A 151 8.29 13.27 5.35
CA ARG A 151 9.66 13.32 4.82
C ARG A 151 10.32 11.95 4.93
N GLU A 152 10.97 11.51 3.87
CA GLU A 152 11.88 10.36 3.87
C GLU A 152 13.26 10.78 3.40
N THR A 153 14.29 10.32 4.09
CA THR A 153 15.67 10.64 3.80
C THR A 153 16.56 9.42 3.79
N GLU A 154 17.58 9.44 2.93
CA GLU A 154 18.69 8.50 2.98
C GLU A 154 20.01 9.23 3.10
N ARG A 155 20.91 8.68 3.91
CA ARG A 155 22.25 9.21 4.14
C ARG A 155 23.26 8.13 4.44
N LEU A 156 24.52 8.43 4.19
CA LEU A 156 25.66 7.62 4.60
C LEU A 156 26.02 7.85 6.09
N LYS A 157 26.90 7.03 6.63
CA LYS A 157 27.35 7.11 8.04
C LYS A 157 27.97 8.47 8.39
N ASP A 158 28.64 9.12 7.45
CA ASP A 158 29.25 10.44 7.61
C ASP A 158 28.26 11.61 7.53
N SER A 159 26.97 11.32 7.56
CA SER A 159 25.88 12.27 7.41
C SER A 159 25.75 12.90 6.01
N THR A 160 26.39 12.34 4.99
CA THR A 160 26.16 12.72 3.60
C THR A 160 24.77 12.25 3.17
N PHE A 161 23.88 13.19 2.89
CA PHE A 161 22.56 12.90 2.38
C PHE A 161 22.64 12.44 0.92
N LEU A 162 21.97 11.35 0.61
CA LEU A 162 21.87 10.81 -0.74
C LEU A 162 20.64 11.38 -1.43
N TYR A 163 19.52 11.41 -0.73
CA TYR A 163 18.30 12.07 -1.19
C TYR A 163 17.37 12.39 -0.03
N PHE A 164 16.39 13.21 -0.29
CA PHE A 164 15.16 13.30 0.50
C PHE A 164 13.95 13.55 -0.39
N ASN A 165 12.83 12.99 0.01
CA ASN A 165 11.51 13.26 -0.55
C ASN A 165 10.64 13.85 0.53
N GLU A 166 9.81 14.81 0.14
CA GLU A 166 8.81 15.40 1.01
C GLU A 166 7.45 15.36 0.33
N ALA A 167 6.41 15.15 1.12
CA ALA A 167 5.05 15.11 0.63
C ALA A 167 4.07 15.70 1.65
N VAL A 168 2.98 16.21 1.15
CA VAL A 168 1.75 16.45 1.90
C VAL A 168 0.84 15.27 1.65
N LEU A 169 0.45 14.60 2.71
CA LEU A 169 -0.36 13.41 2.68
C LEU A 169 -1.73 13.68 3.29
N ASP A 170 -2.76 13.24 2.60
CA ASP A 170 -4.05 12.98 3.19
C ASP A 170 -4.10 11.55 3.69
N VAL A 171 -4.30 11.40 4.98
CA VAL A 171 -4.34 10.12 5.70
C VAL A 171 -5.76 9.87 6.18
N TYR A 172 -6.51 9.11 5.41
CA TYR A 172 -7.84 8.67 5.80
C TYR A 172 -7.77 7.43 6.69
N LYS A 173 -8.56 7.45 7.77
CA LYS A 173 -8.77 6.31 8.67
C LYS A 173 -10.27 6.11 8.88
N ASN A 174 -10.74 4.87 8.75
CA ASN A 174 -12.17 4.59 8.84
C ASN A 174 -12.73 4.70 10.27
N SER A 175 -12.03 4.18 11.26
CA SER A 175 -12.42 4.20 12.67
C SER A 175 -11.40 3.44 13.52
N TYR A 176 -11.12 3.88 14.73
CA TYR A 176 -10.33 3.13 15.70
C TYR A 176 -11.15 2.07 16.46
N LYS A 177 -12.47 2.09 16.35
CA LYS A 177 -13.36 1.11 17.01
C LYS A 177 -13.31 -0.28 16.36
N ASN A 178 -13.15 -0.34 15.05
CA ASN A 178 -13.21 -1.59 14.31
C ASN A 178 -11.89 -2.36 14.37
N THR A 179 -11.96 -3.69 14.37
CA THR A 179 -10.78 -4.57 14.30
C THR A 179 -10.27 -4.74 12.87
N THR A 180 -11.12 -4.51 11.87
CA THR A 180 -10.79 -4.50 10.44
C THR A 180 -10.50 -3.07 9.99
N ASN A 181 -9.46 -2.48 10.57
CA ASN A 181 -9.10 -1.11 10.26
C ASN A 181 -8.36 -1.04 8.94
N PHE A 182 -8.75 -0.10 8.11
CA PHE A 182 -8.00 0.24 6.91
C PHE A 182 -7.87 1.76 6.80
N GLY A 183 -6.70 2.18 6.38
CA GLY A 183 -6.42 3.58 6.06
C GLY A 183 -6.13 3.73 4.57
N GLN A 184 -6.34 4.92 4.06
CA GLN A 184 -6.03 5.30 2.68
C GLN A 184 -5.07 6.47 2.70
N ILE A 185 -4.26 6.58 1.67
CA ILE A 185 -3.31 7.68 1.51
C ILE A 185 -3.54 8.32 0.15
N ARG A 186 -3.55 9.65 0.14
CA ARG A 186 -3.41 10.46 -1.07
C ARG A 186 -2.19 11.34 -0.91
N VAL A 187 -1.38 11.41 -1.94
CA VAL A 187 -0.28 12.39 -2.03
C VAL A 187 -0.84 13.64 -2.70
N GLU A 188 -1.07 14.68 -1.91
CA GLU A 188 -1.58 15.97 -2.42
C GLU A 188 -0.50 16.72 -3.20
N LYS A 189 0.66 16.81 -2.62
CA LYS A 189 1.85 17.44 -3.21
C LYS A 189 3.08 16.67 -2.78
N SER A 190 4.07 16.66 -3.64
CA SER A 190 5.37 16.05 -3.32
C SER A 190 6.51 16.84 -3.95
N ARG A 191 7.68 16.73 -3.35
CA ARG A 191 8.93 17.21 -3.91
C ARG A 191 10.07 16.28 -3.56
N LYS A 192 11.05 16.16 -4.43
CA LYS A 192 12.24 15.35 -4.20
C LYS A 192 13.50 16.14 -4.42
N ASN A 193 14.55 15.80 -3.70
CA ASN A 193 15.91 16.30 -3.91
C ASN A 193 16.87 15.10 -3.89
N VAL A 194 17.59 14.91 -5.00
CA VAL A 194 18.61 13.88 -5.15
C VAL A 194 19.95 14.60 -5.28
N PHE A 195 20.87 14.31 -4.37
CA PHE A 195 22.18 14.96 -4.38
C PHE A 195 23.10 14.37 -5.46
N PRO A 196 24.00 15.16 -6.05
CA PRO A 196 24.91 14.68 -7.09
C PRO A 196 25.81 13.55 -6.59
N GLY A 197 26.12 12.59 -7.47
CA GLY A 197 27.02 11.46 -7.19
C GLY A 197 26.34 10.18 -6.74
N ILE A 198 25.02 10.10 -6.85
CA ILE A 198 24.26 8.85 -6.66
C ILE A 198 24.10 8.21 -8.03
N ASP A 199 24.90 7.19 -8.29
CA ASP A 199 24.93 6.54 -9.61
C ASP A 199 23.93 5.39 -9.76
N SER A 200 23.23 4.97 -8.71
CA SER A 200 22.27 3.88 -8.80
C SER A 200 21.05 4.06 -7.92
N ILE A 201 19.91 3.81 -8.51
CA ILE A 201 18.56 3.81 -7.93
C ILE A 201 18.38 2.65 -6.94
N ASN A 202 19.14 1.57 -7.06
CA ASN A 202 19.00 0.37 -6.25
C ASN A 202 19.22 0.59 -4.74
N ASP A 203 19.82 1.74 -4.34
CA ASP A 203 20.05 2.08 -2.94
C ASP A 203 18.95 2.96 -2.33
N VAL A 204 17.96 3.43 -3.12
CA VAL A 204 17.19 4.66 -2.82
C VAL A 204 15.68 4.41 -2.70
N PHE A 205 15.21 3.21 -2.31
CA PHE A 205 13.77 3.00 -2.24
C PHE A 205 13.23 2.78 -0.83
N PHE A 206 12.27 3.64 -0.45
CA PHE A 206 11.28 3.30 0.57
C PHE A 206 10.03 2.74 -0.10
N TYR A 207 9.89 1.43 -0.10
CA TYR A 207 8.62 0.83 -0.43
C TYR A 207 7.57 1.17 0.63
N ASN A 208 6.42 1.64 0.21
CA ASN A 208 5.29 1.97 1.08
C ASN A 208 5.53 3.13 2.06
N GLY A 209 6.50 4.02 1.81
CA GLY A 209 6.82 5.14 2.71
C GLY A 209 5.59 5.96 3.11
N PRO A 210 4.78 6.51 2.19
CA PRO A 210 3.58 7.28 2.51
C PRO A 210 2.52 6.52 3.31
N HIS A 211 2.56 5.17 3.38
CA HIS A 211 1.65 4.39 4.22
C HIS A 211 2.08 4.25 5.69
N PHE A 212 3.25 4.75 6.06
CA PHE A 212 3.73 4.70 7.45
C PHE A 212 2.75 5.31 8.46
N PRO A 213 2.04 6.43 8.19
CA PRO A 213 1.04 6.97 9.11
C PRO A 213 -0.13 6.04 9.41
N ASN A 214 -0.44 5.11 8.50
CA ASN A 214 -1.43 4.07 8.75
C ASN A 214 -0.80 2.82 9.38
N ASN A 215 0.37 2.41 8.91
CA ASN A 215 1.01 1.15 9.33
C ASN A 215 1.63 1.23 10.72
N LEU A 216 2.20 2.38 11.08
CA LEU A 216 2.86 2.64 12.37
C LEU A 216 1.96 3.36 13.38
N ASP A 217 0.71 3.65 13.05
CA ASP A 217 -0.26 3.99 14.08
C ASP A 217 -0.61 2.72 14.85
N ILE A 218 0.08 2.53 15.97
CA ILE A 218 0.04 1.29 16.76
C ILE A 218 -1.40 0.98 17.21
N VAL A 219 -2.12 2.02 17.66
CA VAL A 219 -3.50 1.87 18.15
C VAL A 219 -4.46 1.57 17.02
N PHE A 220 -4.35 2.28 15.89
CA PHE A 220 -5.17 2.04 14.71
C PHE A 220 -4.91 0.66 14.08
N SER A 221 -3.64 0.29 13.92
CA SER A 221 -3.22 -0.97 13.29
C SER A 221 -3.25 -2.18 14.23
N ARG A 222 -3.58 -1.97 15.51
CA ARG A 222 -3.75 -3.05 16.49
C ARG A 222 -2.55 -3.99 16.58
N TRP A 223 -1.36 -3.43 16.82
CA TRP A 223 -0.15 -4.22 16.91
C TRP A 223 -0.20 -5.25 18.03
N ASP A 224 0.56 -6.35 17.88
CA ASP A 224 0.50 -7.54 18.74
C ASP A 224 0.75 -7.22 20.23
N PHE A 225 1.72 -6.36 20.53
CA PHE A 225 2.09 -6.06 21.91
C PHE A 225 1.04 -5.26 22.69
N ILE A 226 0.04 -4.67 22.04
CA ILE A 226 -1.11 -4.06 22.71
C ILE A 226 -2.36 -4.94 22.66
N ARG A 227 -2.34 -6.06 21.90
CA ARG A 227 -3.51 -6.93 21.68
C ARG A 227 -3.67 -7.94 22.81
N PRO A 228 -4.83 -8.01 23.50
CA PRO A 228 -5.03 -8.92 24.64
C PRO A 228 -4.76 -10.40 24.36
N SER A 229 -5.12 -10.90 23.18
CA SER A 229 -4.87 -12.29 22.77
C SER A 229 -3.38 -12.64 22.69
N GLU A 230 -2.51 -11.66 22.59
CA GLU A 230 -1.08 -11.83 22.39
C GLU A 230 -0.24 -11.60 23.66
N TYR A 231 -0.84 -11.16 24.78
CA TYR A 231 -0.10 -10.82 26.00
C TYR A 231 0.73 -11.98 26.57
N SER A 232 0.38 -13.22 26.29
CA SER A 232 1.16 -14.39 26.67
C SER A 232 2.56 -14.42 26.02
N ASN A 233 2.68 -13.85 24.83
CA ASN A 233 3.92 -13.78 24.05
C ASN A 233 4.85 -12.65 24.50
N TRP A 234 4.36 -11.71 25.31
CA TRP A 234 5.08 -10.50 25.70
C TRP A 234 5.39 -10.47 27.20
N LYS A 235 6.59 -10.04 27.55
CA LYS A 235 6.95 -9.59 28.89
C LYS A 235 6.61 -8.10 28.96
N ILE A 236 5.68 -7.74 29.85
CA ILE A 236 5.20 -6.37 30.03
C ILE A 236 5.42 -6.00 31.48
N GLU A 237 6.10 -4.88 31.74
CA GLU A 237 6.47 -4.44 33.09
C GLU A 237 6.25 -2.94 33.24
N LEU A 238 5.65 -2.52 34.35
CA LEU A 238 5.59 -1.11 34.73
C LEU A 238 7.00 -0.68 35.22
N ILE A 239 7.62 0.26 34.51
CA ILE A 239 8.98 0.71 34.81
C ILE A 239 9.04 2.10 35.42
N GLY A 240 7.95 2.85 35.39
CA GLY A 240 7.88 4.19 35.98
C GLY A 240 6.63 4.94 35.59
N SER A 241 6.56 6.18 36.06
CA SER A 241 5.51 7.12 35.66
C SER A 241 6.07 8.52 35.44
N LEU A 242 5.36 9.30 34.62
CA LEU A 242 5.58 10.73 34.41
C LEU A 242 4.38 11.47 34.99
N LYS A 243 4.61 12.34 35.97
CA LYS A 243 3.54 13.03 36.68
C LYS A 243 3.76 14.54 36.68
N ASP A 244 2.69 15.27 36.47
CA ASP A 244 2.57 16.69 36.79
C ASP A 244 1.23 16.95 37.53
N SER A 245 0.79 18.22 37.62
CA SER A 245 -0.46 18.58 38.25
C SER A 245 -1.73 18.16 37.49
N VAL A 246 -1.59 17.80 36.21
CA VAL A 246 -2.72 17.59 35.28
C VAL A 246 -2.81 16.13 34.84
N SER A 247 -1.69 15.42 34.69
CA SER A 247 -1.66 14.08 34.12
C SER A 247 -0.70 13.16 34.87
N ASN A 248 -1.00 11.86 34.78
CA ASN A 248 -0.19 10.80 35.36
C ASN A 248 -0.04 9.68 34.30
N ILE A 249 1.12 9.61 33.65
CA ILE A 249 1.39 8.69 32.55
C ILE A 249 2.20 7.51 33.07
N TYR A 250 1.68 6.31 32.95
CA TYR A 250 2.44 5.09 33.23
C TYR A 250 3.31 4.72 32.02
N ILE A 251 4.53 4.26 32.34
CA ILE A 251 5.49 3.79 31.34
C ILE A 251 5.61 2.27 31.51
N LEU A 252 5.11 1.54 30.53
CA LEU A 252 5.22 0.09 30.47
C LEU A 252 6.30 -0.28 29.46
N SER A 253 7.23 -1.12 29.86
CA SER A 253 8.15 -1.77 28.91
C SER A 253 7.51 -3.02 28.33
N PHE A 254 7.87 -3.35 27.08
CA PHE A 254 7.46 -4.59 26.45
C PHE A 254 8.62 -5.26 25.71
N LYS A 255 8.68 -6.59 25.77
CA LYS A 255 9.68 -7.40 25.08
C LYS A 255 9.10 -8.76 24.72
N ASN A 256 9.32 -9.22 23.49
CA ASN A 256 8.86 -10.54 23.08
C ASN A 256 9.63 -11.65 23.80
N LYS A 257 8.94 -12.65 24.34
CA LYS A 257 9.56 -13.75 25.11
C LYS A 257 10.26 -14.77 24.23
N LYS A 258 9.74 -15.03 23.04
CA LYS A 258 10.25 -16.04 22.11
C LYS A 258 11.35 -15.51 21.20
N LEU A 259 11.24 -14.23 20.83
CA LEU A 259 12.14 -13.57 19.87
C LEU A 259 12.74 -12.28 20.47
N PRO A 260 13.46 -12.36 21.60
CA PRO A 260 13.85 -11.18 22.37
C PRO A 260 14.83 -10.25 21.64
N ASN A 261 15.54 -10.75 20.62
CA ASN A 261 16.56 -9.98 19.89
C ASN A 261 16.14 -9.62 18.45
N SER A 262 15.14 -10.30 17.90
CA SER A 262 14.68 -10.09 16.51
C SER A 262 13.32 -9.42 16.40
N SER A 263 12.59 -9.31 17.52
CA SER A 263 11.31 -8.63 17.61
C SER A 263 11.48 -7.21 18.15
N PHE A 264 10.46 -6.37 17.95
CA PHE A 264 10.40 -5.06 18.56
C PHE A 264 10.32 -5.16 20.09
N GLN A 265 10.99 -4.25 20.78
CA GLN A 265 10.94 -4.06 22.21
C GLN A 265 11.08 -2.59 22.55
N GLY A 266 10.50 -2.15 23.66
CA GLY A 266 10.55 -0.73 24.00
C GLY A 266 9.57 -0.34 25.11
N LYS A 267 9.02 0.85 24.98
CA LYS A 267 8.15 1.48 25.98
C LYS A 267 6.85 1.91 25.34
N MET A 268 5.76 1.80 26.07
CA MET A 268 4.49 2.41 25.79
C MET A 268 4.12 3.35 26.91
N TYR A 269 3.56 4.47 26.57
CA TYR A 269 3.15 5.54 27.48
C TYR A 269 1.64 5.58 27.50
N ILE A 270 1.04 5.37 28.66
CA ILE A 270 -0.41 5.27 28.82
C ILE A 270 -0.85 6.21 29.93
N ASP A 271 -1.78 7.08 29.64
CA ASP A 271 -2.40 7.92 30.65
C ASP A 271 -3.17 7.04 31.64
N ARG A 272 -2.91 7.25 32.94
CA ARG A 272 -3.44 6.41 34.01
C ARG A 272 -4.94 6.53 34.16
N ASP A 273 -5.47 7.74 33.97
CA ASP A 273 -6.83 8.06 34.31
C ASP A 273 -7.79 7.80 33.13
N SER A 274 -7.39 8.16 31.92
CA SER A 274 -8.16 7.90 30.70
C SER A 274 -7.84 6.55 30.04
N TYR A 275 -6.74 5.89 30.42
CA TYR A 275 -6.20 4.71 29.74
C TYR A 275 -5.79 4.93 28.27
N ALA A 276 -5.64 6.19 27.83
CA ALA A 276 -5.20 6.49 26.47
C ALA A 276 -3.73 6.16 26.26
N PHE A 277 -3.40 5.52 25.14
CA PHE A 277 -2.01 5.43 24.68
C PHE A 277 -1.57 6.79 24.16
N VAL A 278 -0.65 7.44 24.83
CA VAL A 278 -0.18 8.78 24.44
C VAL A 278 1.09 8.75 23.62
N GLY A 279 1.79 7.60 23.56
CA GLY A 279 2.96 7.43 22.71
C GLY A 279 3.66 6.09 22.86
N PHE A 280 4.62 5.88 21.96
CA PHE A 280 5.46 4.69 21.92
C PHE A 280 6.91 5.06 21.58
N ASP A 281 7.87 4.36 22.19
CA ASP A 281 9.30 4.46 21.87
C ASP A 281 9.88 3.04 21.89
N PHE A 282 10.16 2.49 20.70
CA PHE A 282 10.57 1.11 20.59
C PHE A 282 11.60 0.89 19.48
N TRP A 283 12.28 -0.22 19.57
CA TRP A 283 13.35 -0.55 18.64
C TRP A 283 13.44 -2.06 18.41
N ARG A 284 14.12 -2.41 17.34
CA ARG A 284 14.49 -3.78 16.98
C ARG A 284 15.96 -3.82 16.58
N ALA A 285 16.70 -4.81 17.08
CA ALA A 285 18.07 -5.07 16.62
C ALA A 285 18.05 -5.54 15.16
N GLY A 286 19.11 -5.23 14.45
CA GLY A 286 19.34 -5.76 13.10
C GLY A 286 19.74 -7.23 13.11
N LEU A 287 19.86 -7.81 11.92
CA LEU A 287 20.46 -9.14 11.76
C LEU A 287 21.93 -9.09 12.17
N SER A 288 22.38 -10.09 12.92
CA SER A 288 23.80 -10.24 13.21
C SER A 288 24.58 -10.52 11.92
N ASN A 289 25.86 -10.14 11.86
CA ASN A 289 26.72 -10.44 10.72
C ASN A 289 26.77 -11.95 10.41
N LEU A 290 26.63 -12.82 11.43
CA LEU A 290 26.57 -14.27 11.26
C LEU A 290 25.26 -14.70 10.56
N ALA A 291 24.11 -14.14 10.95
CA ALA A 291 22.84 -14.42 10.31
C ALA A 291 22.79 -13.86 8.88
N ALA A 292 23.41 -12.71 8.65
CA ALA A 292 23.56 -12.13 7.33
C ALA A 292 24.43 -12.97 6.38
N ALA A 293 25.51 -13.57 6.91
CA ALA A 293 26.38 -14.47 6.14
C ALA A 293 25.69 -15.76 5.68
N GLN A 294 24.60 -16.17 6.36
CA GLN A 294 23.79 -17.34 6.00
C GLN A 294 22.72 -17.03 4.93
N LEU A 295 22.58 -15.77 4.52
CA LEU A 295 21.64 -15.31 3.50
C LEU A 295 22.40 -14.69 2.32
N PRO A 296 23.09 -15.49 1.48
CA PRO A 296 24.07 -15.01 0.50
C PRO A 296 23.49 -14.13 -0.61
N ASN A 297 22.17 -14.10 -0.77
CA ASN A 297 21.49 -13.33 -1.82
C ASN A 297 20.79 -12.05 -1.31
N MET A 298 21.04 -11.62 -0.07
CA MET A 298 20.49 -10.36 0.42
C MET A 298 21.31 -9.17 -0.10
N GLU A 299 20.71 -8.35 -0.91
CA GLU A 299 21.29 -7.08 -1.36
C GLU A 299 21.42 -6.06 -0.21
N TYR A 300 20.53 -6.15 0.77
CA TYR A 300 20.49 -5.26 1.91
C TYR A 300 20.30 -6.04 3.22
N VAL A 301 21.25 -5.89 4.14
CA VAL A 301 21.21 -6.51 5.47
C VAL A 301 20.63 -5.50 6.47
N PRO A 302 19.41 -5.74 7.00
CA PRO A 302 18.79 -4.83 7.94
C PRO A 302 19.62 -4.64 9.21
N GLY A 303 19.84 -3.40 9.58
CA GLY A 303 20.44 -3.02 10.87
C GLY A 303 19.38 -2.69 11.92
N MET A 304 19.76 -1.85 12.87
CA MET A 304 18.87 -1.41 13.94
C MET A 304 17.73 -0.54 13.37
N THR A 305 16.52 -0.79 13.85
CA THR A 305 15.35 0.04 13.59
C THR A 305 14.84 0.63 14.90
N SER A 306 14.55 1.92 14.95
CA SER A 306 13.90 2.60 16.08
C SER A 306 12.70 3.41 15.62
N VAL A 307 11.67 3.47 16.44
CA VAL A 307 10.40 4.13 16.12
C VAL A 307 9.93 4.91 17.34
N LYS A 308 9.61 6.18 17.14
CA LYS A 308 8.93 7.02 18.13
C LYS A 308 7.62 7.51 17.54
N ILE A 309 6.57 7.40 18.33
CA ILE A 309 5.21 7.79 17.95
C ILE A 309 4.61 8.59 19.09
N GLY A 310 3.99 9.71 18.76
CA GLY A 310 3.24 10.52 19.69
C GLY A 310 1.83 10.76 19.17
N TYR A 311 0.87 10.78 20.08
CA TYR A 311 -0.50 11.15 19.80
C TYR A 311 -0.77 12.57 20.32
N ILE A 312 -1.60 13.31 19.63
CA ILE A 312 -2.08 14.62 20.04
C ILE A 312 -3.53 14.52 20.49
N GLU A 313 -3.84 15.16 21.60
CA GLU A 313 -5.18 15.22 22.14
C GLU A 313 -5.87 16.50 21.68
N GLN A 314 -7.10 16.35 21.17
CA GLN A 314 -8.01 17.45 20.85
C GLN A 314 -9.40 17.12 21.41
N ASN A 315 -9.87 17.94 22.35
CA ASN A 315 -11.20 17.78 22.96
C ASN A 315 -11.43 16.38 23.57
N GLY A 316 -10.42 15.81 24.21
CA GLY A 316 -10.47 14.49 24.83
C GLY A 316 -10.26 13.32 23.85
N ILE A 317 -10.02 13.58 22.57
CA ILE A 317 -9.81 12.56 21.54
C ILE A 317 -8.37 12.61 21.03
N TYR A 318 -7.71 11.46 21.02
CA TYR A 318 -6.33 11.31 20.58
C TYR A 318 -6.26 10.93 19.10
N ASN A 319 -5.41 11.62 18.37
CA ASN A 319 -5.09 11.33 16.97
C ASN A 319 -3.57 11.13 16.83
N LEU A 320 -3.14 10.43 15.79
CA LEU A 320 -1.72 10.32 15.47
C LEU A 320 -1.13 11.73 15.29
N GLY A 321 -0.13 12.08 16.06
CA GLY A 321 0.53 13.39 15.99
C GLY A 321 1.79 13.35 15.15
N TYR A 322 2.71 12.44 15.48
CA TYR A 322 3.95 12.30 14.74
C TYR A 322 4.46 10.87 14.72
N ILE A 323 5.27 10.56 13.71
CA ILE A 323 6.10 9.36 13.64
C ILE A 323 7.53 9.80 13.31
N ASN A 324 8.49 9.27 14.06
CA ASN A 324 9.89 9.29 13.71
C ASN A 324 10.40 7.84 13.62
N TYR A 325 10.66 7.39 12.42
CA TYR A 325 11.16 6.05 12.12
C TYR A 325 12.60 6.16 11.61
N LYS A 326 13.51 5.45 12.23
CA LYS A 326 14.92 5.41 11.82
C LYS A 326 15.35 3.97 11.64
N THR A 327 15.98 3.69 10.53
CA THR A 327 16.58 2.38 10.29
C THR A 327 17.93 2.54 9.62
N ASN A 328 18.72 1.48 9.65
CA ASN A 328 19.93 1.41 8.87
C ASN A 328 20.12 0.00 8.35
N GLY A 329 21.00 -0.16 7.38
CA GLY A 329 21.38 -1.45 6.87
C GLY A 329 22.65 -1.37 6.05
N LEU A 330 23.24 -2.54 5.81
CA LEU A 330 24.43 -2.68 4.99
C LEU A 330 23.99 -3.08 3.57
N ASN A 331 24.29 -2.24 2.59
CA ASN A 331 24.23 -2.65 1.20
C ASN A 331 25.42 -3.57 0.91
N THR A 332 25.15 -4.80 0.50
CA THR A 332 26.17 -5.84 0.35
C THR A 332 27.04 -5.65 -0.89
N ALA A 333 26.51 -5.03 -1.94
CA ALA A 333 27.23 -4.75 -3.16
C ALA A 333 28.22 -3.59 -2.96
N SER A 334 27.75 -2.46 -2.46
CA SER A 334 28.60 -1.27 -2.21
C SER A 334 29.39 -1.35 -0.90
N LYS A 335 29.06 -2.27 -0.01
CA LYS A 335 29.60 -2.40 1.37
C LYS A 335 29.42 -1.12 2.21
N LYS A 336 28.49 -0.26 1.82
CA LYS A 336 28.16 0.98 2.54
C LYS A 336 26.99 0.74 3.48
N ARG A 337 27.04 1.37 4.66
CA ARG A 337 25.92 1.41 5.59
C ARG A 337 25.07 2.63 5.27
N ILE A 338 23.81 2.37 4.96
CA ILE A 338 22.82 3.38 4.59
C ILE A 338 21.88 3.57 5.79
N TYR A 339 21.62 4.81 6.13
CA TYR A 339 20.69 5.24 7.17
C TYR A 339 19.45 5.82 6.49
N LYS A 340 18.29 5.34 6.91
CA LYS A 340 16.98 5.75 6.38
C LYS A 340 16.15 6.31 7.51
N ASP A 341 15.66 7.53 7.34
CA ASP A 341 14.81 8.19 8.32
C ASP A 341 13.48 8.57 7.66
N ILE A 342 12.38 8.35 8.37
CA ILE A 342 11.04 8.81 7.99
C ILE A 342 10.49 9.67 9.12
N GLU A 343 9.99 10.83 8.75
CA GLU A 343 9.32 11.79 9.61
C GLU A 343 7.91 12.04 9.08
N TYR A 344 6.93 11.93 9.95
CA TYR A 344 5.54 12.32 9.67
C TYR A 344 5.03 13.18 10.80
N VAL A 345 4.35 14.26 10.47
CA VAL A 345 3.70 15.16 11.43
C VAL A 345 2.32 15.51 10.90
N THR A 346 1.30 15.30 11.71
CA THR A 346 -0.05 15.76 11.42
C THR A 346 -0.13 17.28 11.51
N THR A 347 -0.56 17.91 10.43
CA THR A 347 -0.69 19.37 10.32
C THR A 347 -2.14 19.87 10.43
N SER A 348 -3.10 18.99 10.10
CA SER A 348 -4.53 19.27 10.23
C SER A 348 -5.33 18.00 10.47
N ILE A 349 -6.45 18.12 11.20
CA ILE A 349 -7.35 17.00 11.51
C ILE A 349 -8.79 17.43 11.19
N GLN A 350 -9.44 16.66 10.34
CA GLN A 350 -10.86 16.78 10.02
C GLN A 350 -11.61 15.56 10.53
N ASN A 351 -12.63 15.78 11.37
CA ASN A 351 -13.45 14.73 11.96
C ASN A 351 -14.91 14.74 11.46
N ASP A 352 -15.34 15.82 10.79
CA ASP A 352 -16.70 15.98 10.31
C ASP A 352 -16.80 15.80 8.80
N SER A 353 -17.88 15.13 8.35
CA SER A 353 -18.21 14.95 6.93
C SER A 353 -17.07 14.31 6.09
N VAL A 354 -16.28 13.43 6.72
CA VAL A 354 -15.12 12.78 6.07
C VAL A 354 -15.60 11.68 5.14
N THR A 355 -15.19 11.76 3.89
CA THR A 355 -15.43 10.73 2.88
C THR A 355 -14.15 9.97 2.53
N PRO A 356 -14.24 8.67 2.21
CA PRO A 356 -13.08 7.91 1.77
C PRO A 356 -12.43 8.51 0.51
N ILE A 357 -11.11 8.41 0.43
CA ILE A 357 -10.36 8.88 -0.74
C ILE A 357 -10.75 8.01 -1.95
N PRO A 358 -11.16 8.62 -3.08
CA PRO A 358 -11.49 7.88 -4.29
C PRO A 358 -10.34 6.98 -4.74
N PHE A 359 -10.64 5.77 -5.19
CA PHE A 359 -9.62 4.78 -5.58
C PHE A 359 -8.60 5.32 -6.58
N SER A 360 -9.05 6.13 -7.54
CA SER A 360 -8.17 6.72 -8.55
C SER A 360 -7.17 7.75 -8.02
N GLN A 361 -7.36 8.22 -6.78
CA GLN A 361 -6.52 9.22 -6.12
C GLN A 361 -5.67 8.61 -5.00
N GLN A 362 -5.89 7.35 -4.66
CA GLN A 362 -5.10 6.68 -3.62
C GLN A 362 -3.68 6.41 -4.09
N PHE A 363 -2.73 6.64 -3.19
CA PHE A 363 -1.37 6.16 -3.34
C PHE A 363 -1.36 4.65 -3.05
N ASP A 364 -0.90 3.85 -4.00
CA ASP A 364 -0.89 2.39 -3.85
C ASP A 364 0.30 1.92 -3.00
N TYR A 365 0.21 0.72 -2.44
CA TYR A 365 1.33 0.11 -1.70
C TYR A 365 2.54 -0.20 -2.57
N HIS A 366 2.37 -0.29 -3.87
CA HIS A 366 3.45 -0.49 -4.84
C HIS A 366 4.03 0.83 -5.35
N ASP A 367 3.39 1.97 -5.02
CA ASP A 367 3.87 3.27 -5.45
C ASP A 367 5.11 3.69 -4.66
N ILE A 368 6.06 4.27 -5.34
CA ILE A 368 7.31 4.77 -4.77
C ILE A 368 7.31 6.29 -4.87
N LEU A 369 7.34 6.97 -3.73
CA LEU A 369 7.17 8.42 -3.69
C LEU A 369 8.20 9.16 -4.56
N SER A 370 9.46 8.71 -4.56
CA SER A 370 10.51 9.33 -5.38
C SER A 370 10.25 9.24 -6.88
N ILE A 371 9.46 8.26 -7.32
CA ILE A 371 9.11 8.04 -8.72
C ILE A 371 7.82 8.80 -9.08
N GLU A 372 6.84 8.80 -8.17
CA GLU A 372 5.54 9.45 -8.33
C GLU A 372 5.57 10.96 -8.01
N ALA A 373 6.75 11.50 -7.59
CA ALA A 373 6.87 12.90 -7.20
C ALA A 373 6.47 13.85 -8.35
N GLN A 374 5.58 14.77 -8.02
CA GLN A 374 5.09 15.79 -8.94
C GLN A 374 6.16 16.85 -9.22
N PRO A 375 6.03 17.64 -10.30
CA PRO A 375 6.85 18.83 -10.53
C PRO A 375 6.80 19.78 -9.32
N TYR A 376 7.95 20.41 -9.01
CA TYR A 376 8.05 21.32 -7.88
C TYR A 376 7.16 22.56 -8.06
N ASP A 377 6.29 22.81 -7.09
CA ASP A 377 5.39 23.95 -7.03
C ASP A 377 5.85 24.89 -5.90
N SER A 378 6.65 25.90 -6.24
CA SER A 378 7.20 26.85 -5.27
C SER A 378 6.16 27.69 -4.56
N SER A 379 5.01 27.96 -5.20
CA SER A 379 3.93 28.74 -4.60
C SER A 379 3.25 27.94 -3.47
N TYR A 380 2.98 26.67 -3.69
CA TYR A 380 2.41 25.80 -2.68
C TYR A 380 3.32 25.61 -1.46
N TRP A 381 4.60 25.26 -1.70
CA TRP A 381 5.52 24.94 -0.62
C TRP A 381 5.94 26.15 0.23
N LYS A 382 5.78 27.37 -0.28
CA LYS A 382 6.05 28.59 0.48
C LYS A 382 5.02 28.81 1.60
N ASP A 383 3.78 28.42 1.37
CA ASP A 383 2.65 28.72 2.25
C ASP A 383 2.19 27.50 3.07
N TYR A 384 2.88 26.35 2.98
CA TYR A 384 2.52 25.12 3.67
C TYR A 384 3.29 24.95 5.00
N ASN A 385 2.64 24.32 6.00
CA ASN A 385 3.25 23.97 7.27
C ASN A 385 4.22 22.79 7.12
N ILE A 386 5.48 23.09 6.82
CA ILE A 386 6.54 22.09 6.71
C ILE A 386 7.23 21.86 8.05
N LEU A 387 7.68 20.63 8.28
CA LEU A 387 8.70 20.35 9.29
C LEU A 387 10.01 20.94 8.79
N GLU A 388 10.56 21.94 9.49
CA GLU A 388 11.79 22.58 9.07
C GLU A 388 12.93 21.57 8.86
N GLN A 389 13.79 21.84 7.90
CA GLN A 389 15.01 21.05 7.69
C GLN A 389 15.97 21.27 8.86
N SER A 390 16.61 20.20 9.33
CA SER A 390 17.67 20.34 10.34
C SER A 390 18.83 21.18 9.79
N LYS A 391 19.59 21.79 10.69
CA LYS A 391 20.80 22.56 10.32
C LYS A 391 21.78 21.74 9.47
N LEU A 392 21.91 20.44 9.77
CA LEU A 392 22.77 19.54 9.01
C LEU A 392 22.30 19.40 7.55
N MET A 393 20.99 19.23 7.33
CA MET A 393 20.42 19.18 5.98
C MET A 393 20.61 20.51 5.25
N ASN A 394 20.35 21.63 5.93
CA ASN A 394 20.53 22.95 5.37
C ASN A 394 21.98 23.26 5.02
N ILE A 395 22.96 22.87 5.86
CA ILE A 395 24.38 23.03 5.59
C ILE A 395 24.78 22.28 4.33
N GLN A 396 24.38 21.02 4.22
CA GLN A 396 24.72 20.22 3.05
C GLN A 396 24.04 20.73 1.78
N ALA A 397 22.76 21.13 1.85
CA ALA A 397 22.09 21.80 0.75
C ALA A 397 22.79 23.10 0.33
N ASN A 398 23.27 23.90 1.29
CA ASN A 398 23.98 25.14 1.05
C ASN A 398 25.43 24.94 0.57
N LEU A 399 26.13 23.89 1.03
CA LEU A 399 27.48 23.55 0.55
C LEU A 399 27.46 23.03 -0.88
N SER A 400 26.37 22.42 -1.30
CA SER A 400 26.22 21.90 -2.65
C SER A 400 25.92 22.98 -3.69
N TYR A 401 25.43 24.20 -3.27
CA TYR A 401 24.96 25.23 -4.20
C TYR A 401 25.08 26.66 -3.68
N LYS A 402 25.54 27.62 -4.50
CA LYS A 402 25.31 29.03 -4.30
C LYS A 402 23.81 29.32 -4.47
N LYS A 403 23.25 30.16 -3.61
CA LYS A 403 21.80 30.31 -3.36
C LYS A 403 20.89 30.48 -4.59
N GLU A 404 21.38 31.02 -5.66
CA GLU A 404 20.63 31.31 -6.90
C GLU A 404 20.74 30.17 -7.94
N GLU A 405 21.94 29.56 -8.04
CA GLU A 405 22.18 28.35 -8.80
C GLU A 405 21.47 27.13 -8.16
N ALA A 406 21.34 27.11 -6.81
CA ALA A 406 20.65 26.11 -6.06
C ALA A 406 19.14 26.06 -6.40
N LEU A 407 18.48 27.21 -6.54
CA LEU A 407 17.06 27.25 -6.87
C LEU A 407 16.81 26.76 -8.31
N GLN A 408 17.67 27.13 -9.25
CA GLN A 408 17.59 26.66 -10.64
C GLN A 408 17.95 25.18 -10.78
N GLN A 409 18.94 24.71 -10.00
CA GLN A 409 19.30 23.30 -9.99
C GLN A 409 18.29 22.44 -9.20
N LEU A 410 17.73 22.94 -8.08
CA LEU A 410 16.60 22.30 -7.40
C LEU A 410 15.43 22.14 -8.36
N THR A 411 15.06 23.20 -9.09
CA THR A 411 13.99 23.12 -10.11
C THR A 411 14.34 22.11 -11.21
N LYS A 412 15.59 22.05 -11.67
CA LYS A 412 16.05 21.02 -12.61
C LYS A 412 16.05 19.63 -12.01
N THR A 413 16.44 19.46 -10.74
CA THR A 413 16.47 18.18 -10.04
C THR A 413 15.06 17.66 -9.76
N TYR A 414 14.13 18.52 -9.34
CA TYR A 414 12.73 18.16 -9.14
C TYR A 414 12.00 17.81 -10.44
N ASN A 415 12.37 18.44 -11.54
CA ASN A 415 11.80 18.22 -12.88
C ASN A 415 12.67 17.32 -13.76
N ARG A 416 13.70 16.65 -13.20
CA ARG A 416 14.54 15.77 -14.01
C ARG A 416 13.69 14.65 -14.62
N GLU A 417 14.02 14.29 -15.84
CA GLU A 417 13.45 13.08 -16.44
C GLU A 417 13.86 11.84 -15.64
N LEU A 418 12.93 10.90 -15.56
CA LEU A 418 13.19 9.59 -14.98
C LEU A 418 14.34 8.90 -15.74
N THR A 419 15.22 8.22 -15.01
CA THR A 419 16.26 7.40 -15.62
C THR A 419 15.65 6.22 -16.38
N ALA A 420 16.42 5.56 -17.21
CA ALA A 420 15.97 4.34 -17.90
C ALA A 420 15.54 3.24 -16.93
N GLU A 421 16.22 3.10 -15.78
CA GLU A 421 15.90 2.12 -14.75
C GLU A 421 14.59 2.46 -14.03
N GLU A 422 14.37 3.75 -13.65
CA GLU A 422 13.11 4.21 -13.09
C GLU A 422 11.94 3.99 -14.04
N LYS A 423 12.12 4.33 -15.33
CA LYS A 423 11.13 4.05 -16.38
C LYS A 423 10.85 2.54 -16.50
N THR A 424 11.89 1.71 -16.42
CA THR A 424 11.76 0.24 -16.47
C THR A 424 11.01 -0.29 -15.25
N LEU A 425 11.33 0.19 -14.04
CA LEU A 425 10.65 -0.23 -12.82
C LEU A 425 9.17 0.17 -12.84
N LEU A 426 8.86 1.41 -13.25
CA LEU A 426 7.47 1.87 -13.43
C LEU A 426 6.72 1.03 -14.46
N PHE A 427 7.40 0.64 -15.53
CA PHE A 427 6.82 -0.24 -16.53
C PHE A 427 6.53 -1.63 -15.95
N LEU A 428 7.48 -2.23 -15.22
CA LEU A 428 7.32 -3.56 -14.59
C LEU A 428 6.22 -3.57 -13.52
N LYS A 429 6.07 -2.51 -12.73
CA LYS A 429 4.99 -2.35 -11.75
C LYS A 429 3.58 -2.45 -12.35
N ARG A 430 3.44 -2.19 -13.64
CA ARG A 430 2.14 -2.28 -14.33
C ARG A 430 1.71 -3.71 -14.63
N PHE A 431 2.58 -4.69 -14.38
CA PHE A 431 2.25 -6.08 -14.61
C PHE A 431 1.70 -6.74 -13.35
N THR A 432 0.63 -7.48 -13.52
CA THR A 432 0.11 -8.41 -12.54
C THR A 432 -0.05 -9.78 -13.16
N PHE A 433 0.09 -10.82 -12.36
CA PHE A 433 -0.04 -12.21 -12.79
C PHE A 433 -1.30 -12.82 -12.18
N ASP A 434 -2.08 -13.45 -13.02
CA ASP A 434 -3.28 -14.19 -12.63
C ASP A 434 -2.98 -15.69 -12.70
N GLY A 435 -3.21 -16.41 -11.61
CA GLY A 435 -3.14 -17.87 -11.57
C GLY A 435 -4.44 -18.44 -11.02
N GLY A 436 -4.98 -19.50 -11.62
CA GLY A 436 -6.23 -20.05 -11.15
C GLY A 436 -6.69 -21.30 -11.88
N ILE A 437 -7.91 -21.71 -11.56
CA ILE A 437 -8.61 -22.84 -12.19
C ILE A 437 -9.92 -22.37 -12.80
N ALA A 438 -10.30 -22.99 -13.90
CA ALA A 438 -11.58 -22.75 -14.58
C ALA A 438 -12.41 -24.02 -14.64
N TYR A 439 -13.70 -23.86 -14.38
CA TYR A 439 -14.71 -24.87 -14.66
C TYR A 439 -15.18 -24.75 -16.10
N LEU A 440 -15.13 -25.87 -16.84
CA LEU A 440 -15.51 -25.98 -18.24
C LEU A 440 -16.74 -26.90 -18.34
N PRO A 441 -17.93 -26.37 -18.58
CA PRO A 441 -19.07 -27.22 -18.82
C PRO A 441 -18.98 -27.84 -20.22
N VAL A 442 -18.71 -29.13 -20.25
CA VAL A 442 -18.62 -29.94 -21.48
C VAL A 442 -19.63 -31.07 -21.33
N HIS A 443 -20.46 -31.27 -22.32
CA HIS A 443 -21.36 -32.41 -22.35
C HIS A 443 -21.01 -33.30 -23.53
N TYR A 444 -20.74 -34.55 -23.20
CA TYR A 444 -20.59 -35.63 -24.18
C TYR A 444 -21.29 -36.86 -23.68
N THR A 445 -22.28 -37.32 -24.46
CA THR A 445 -22.99 -38.58 -24.18
C THR A 445 -22.15 -39.74 -24.67
N GLY A 446 -21.68 -40.56 -23.75
CA GLY A 446 -20.91 -41.76 -24.04
C GLY A 446 -21.74 -42.82 -24.79
N GLY A 447 -21.08 -43.90 -25.10
CA GLY A 447 -21.66 -45.05 -25.80
C GLY A 447 -20.61 -45.91 -26.48
N THR A 448 -21.04 -46.94 -27.21
CA THR A 448 -20.13 -47.77 -27.98
C THR A 448 -19.68 -47.04 -29.23
N HIS A 449 -18.36 -46.85 -29.35
CA HIS A 449 -17.70 -46.21 -30.47
C HIS A 449 -17.03 -47.23 -31.34
N ASP A 450 -17.55 -47.44 -32.56
CA ASP A 450 -17.00 -48.33 -33.58
C ASP A 450 -16.29 -47.51 -34.64
N LEU A 451 -15.01 -47.74 -34.79
CA LEU A 451 -14.20 -47.06 -35.82
C LEU A 451 -13.95 -48.03 -36.98
N THR A 452 -14.32 -47.58 -38.17
CA THR A 452 -13.97 -48.28 -39.40
C THR A 452 -12.92 -47.48 -40.17
N TYR A 453 -11.91 -48.20 -40.70
CA TYR A 453 -10.89 -47.67 -41.56
C TYR A 453 -10.87 -48.46 -42.88
N GLN A 454 -11.02 -47.75 -44.03
CA GLN A 454 -11.12 -48.34 -45.37
C GLN A 454 -12.17 -49.48 -45.43
N GLY A 455 -13.31 -49.30 -44.76
CA GLY A 455 -14.42 -50.25 -44.76
C GLY A 455 -14.35 -51.43 -43.74
N ASN A 456 -13.19 -51.60 -43.10
CA ASN A 456 -13.02 -52.67 -42.08
C ASN A 456 -13.16 -52.09 -40.66
N THR A 457 -13.83 -52.82 -39.77
CA THR A 457 -13.92 -52.42 -38.33
C THR A 457 -12.54 -52.56 -37.73
N TRP A 458 -12.04 -51.46 -37.22
CA TRP A 458 -10.70 -51.34 -36.66
C TRP A 458 -10.65 -51.37 -35.14
N GLY A 459 -11.72 -50.92 -34.49
CA GLY A 459 -11.83 -50.95 -33.05
C GLY A 459 -13.24 -50.60 -32.59
N SER A 460 -13.63 -51.18 -31.48
CA SER A 460 -14.88 -50.86 -30.77
C SER A 460 -14.54 -50.61 -29.30
N GLN A 461 -14.98 -49.48 -28.77
CA GLN A 461 -14.73 -49.13 -27.38
C GLN A 461 -15.95 -48.41 -26.77
N GLU A 462 -16.25 -48.73 -25.53
CA GLU A 462 -17.24 -47.98 -24.74
C GLU A 462 -16.60 -46.74 -24.16
N VAL A 463 -17.16 -45.57 -24.48
CA VAL A 463 -16.72 -44.26 -24.01
C VAL A 463 -17.68 -43.76 -22.97
N LYS A 464 -17.13 -43.28 -21.84
CA LYS A 464 -17.93 -42.75 -20.73
C LYS A 464 -18.50 -41.38 -21.07
N THR A 465 -19.67 -41.09 -20.51
CA THR A 465 -20.24 -39.75 -20.55
C THR A 465 -19.33 -38.76 -19.79
N THR A 466 -19.06 -37.63 -20.41
CA THR A 466 -18.29 -36.54 -19.79
C THR A 466 -19.21 -35.35 -19.60
N ALA A 467 -19.32 -34.83 -18.38
CA ALA A 467 -20.22 -33.73 -18.02
C ALA A 467 -19.49 -32.41 -17.76
N PHE A 468 -18.20 -32.46 -17.46
CA PHE A 468 -17.42 -31.25 -17.19
C PHE A 468 -15.92 -31.47 -17.42
N GLY A 469 -15.19 -30.37 -17.50
CA GLY A 469 -13.72 -30.32 -17.48
C GLY A 469 -13.23 -29.28 -16.50
N ILE A 470 -11.95 -29.39 -16.14
CA ILE A 470 -11.23 -28.40 -15.32
C ILE A 470 -9.97 -28.01 -16.09
N SER A 471 -9.69 -26.72 -16.14
CA SER A 471 -8.44 -26.20 -16.72
C SER A 471 -7.65 -25.37 -15.71
N SER A 472 -6.32 -25.40 -15.81
CA SER A 472 -5.48 -24.32 -15.21
C SER A 472 -5.60 -23.09 -16.09
N MET A 473 -5.36 -21.95 -15.45
CA MET A 473 -5.30 -20.68 -16.13
C MET A 473 -4.12 -19.86 -15.58
N ASP A 474 -3.30 -19.38 -16.50
CA ASP A 474 -2.23 -18.45 -16.22
C ASP A 474 -2.44 -17.20 -17.07
N GLY A 475 -2.30 -16.02 -16.46
CA GLY A 475 -2.53 -14.77 -17.14
C GLY A 475 -1.56 -13.68 -16.74
N ILE A 476 -1.42 -12.72 -17.63
CA ILE A 476 -0.70 -11.48 -17.43
C ILE A 476 -1.68 -10.35 -17.67
N ARG A 477 -1.69 -9.38 -16.77
CA ARG A 477 -2.43 -8.14 -16.92
C ARG A 477 -1.43 -7.00 -16.91
N PHE A 478 -1.55 -6.09 -17.88
CA PHE A 478 -0.79 -4.85 -17.96
C PHE A 478 -1.70 -3.67 -17.68
N GLU A 479 -1.49 -2.95 -16.60
CA GLU A 479 -2.31 -1.81 -16.18
C GLU A 479 -1.93 -0.56 -16.99
N LEU A 480 -2.87 -0.07 -17.80
CA LEU A 480 -2.73 1.22 -18.49
C LEU A 480 -2.93 2.37 -17.53
N ASN A 481 -3.88 2.22 -16.61
CA ASN A 481 -4.18 3.11 -15.49
C ASN A 481 -5.01 2.34 -14.44
N LYS A 482 -5.41 2.98 -13.35
CA LYS A 482 -6.20 2.34 -12.26
C LYS A 482 -7.55 1.74 -12.71
N LYS A 483 -8.05 2.07 -13.89
CA LYS A 483 -9.33 1.57 -14.41
C LYS A 483 -9.18 0.64 -15.60
N TRP A 484 -8.17 0.82 -16.44
CA TRP A 484 -8.01 0.07 -17.68
C TRP A 484 -6.77 -0.79 -17.65
N SER A 485 -6.90 -2.02 -18.10
CA SER A 485 -5.78 -2.96 -18.27
C SER A 485 -5.90 -3.74 -19.58
N LEU A 486 -4.75 -4.11 -20.15
CA LEU A 486 -4.65 -5.13 -21.18
C LEU A 486 -4.48 -6.49 -20.50
N THR A 487 -5.09 -7.54 -21.05
CA THR A 487 -5.07 -8.87 -20.46
C THR A 487 -4.65 -9.91 -21.49
N GLY A 488 -3.76 -10.80 -21.13
CA GLY A 488 -3.41 -11.98 -21.89
C GLY A 488 -3.56 -13.21 -21.00
N THR A 489 -4.31 -14.24 -21.42
CA THR A 489 -4.46 -15.47 -20.66
C THR A 489 -4.24 -16.70 -21.51
N ILE A 490 -3.67 -17.75 -20.90
CA ILE A 490 -3.55 -19.08 -21.45
C ILE A 490 -4.22 -20.04 -20.47
N SER A 491 -5.12 -20.86 -20.98
CA SER A 491 -5.77 -21.90 -20.19
C SER A 491 -5.50 -23.26 -20.81
N THR A 492 -5.11 -24.23 -19.96
CA THR A 492 -4.85 -25.61 -20.37
C THR A 492 -5.68 -26.56 -19.53
N ALA A 493 -6.27 -27.55 -20.17
CA ALA A 493 -7.11 -28.52 -19.46
C ALA A 493 -6.29 -29.41 -18.53
N LEU A 494 -6.83 -29.64 -17.34
CA LEU A 494 -6.29 -30.54 -16.32
C LEU A 494 -7.10 -31.85 -16.24
N TYR A 495 -8.41 -31.80 -16.54
CA TYR A 495 -9.31 -32.94 -16.41
C TYR A 495 -10.49 -32.84 -17.38
N GLY A 496 -11.00 -33.98 -17.81
CA GLY A 496 -12.23 -34.16 -18.59
C GLY A 496 -12.05 -33.99 -20.10
N VAL A 497 -11.43 -32.92 -20.54
CA VAL A 497 -11.16 -32.64 -21.96
C VAL A 497 -9.78 -32.01 -22.10
N GLU A 498 -9.15 -32.16 -23.26
CA GLU A 498 -7.98 -31.36 -23.59
C GLU A 498 -8.46 -30.01 -24.14
N GLN A 499 -8.13 -28.92 -23.46
CA GLN A 499 -8.40 -27.58 -23.98
C GLN A 499 -7.13 -26.75 -23.94
N LEU A 500 -6.91 -26.01 -25.02
CA LEU A 500 -5.98 -24.90 -25.06
C LEU A 500 -6.77 -23.67 -25.47
N GLN A 501 -6.76 -22.66 -24.63
CA GLN A 501 -7.38 -21.36 -24.91
C GLN A 501 -6.35 -20.26 -24.72
N MET A 502 -6.32 -19.34 -25.67
CA MET A 502 -5.50 -18.14 -25.62
C MET A 502 -6.40 -16.94 -25.81
N ASP A 503 -6.36 -16.02 -24.86
CA ASP A 503 -7.13 -14.78 -24.88
C ASP A 503 -6.19 -13.58 -24.90
N LEU A 504 -6.54 -12.56 -25.66
CA LEU A 504 -5.91 -11.25 -25.64
C LEU A 504 -7.01 -10.18 -25.65
N GLY A 505 -7.02 -9.32 -24.66
CA GLY A 505 -8.12 -8.38 -24.48
C GLY A 505 -7.82 -7.20 -23.59
N ALA A 506 -8.90 -6.54 -23.19
CA ALA A 506 -8.86 -5.43 -22.25
C ALA A 506 -9.92 -5.64 -21.16
N ALA A 507 -9.66 -5.07 -19.97
CA ALA A 507 -10.60 -5.07 -18.87
C ALA A 507 -10.74 -3.67 -18.27
N TYR A 508 -11.97 -3.33 -17.86
CA TYR A 508 -12.30 -2.10 -17.16
C TYR A 508 -12.68 -2.42 -15.73
N ARG A 509 -12.03 -1.79 -14.76
CA ARG A 509 -12.21 -2.03 -13.32
C ARG A 509 -13.12 -0.98 -12.69
N ILE A 510 -14.07 -1.43 -11.91
CA ILE A 510 -15.00 -0.63 -11.12
C ILE A 510 -14.80 -1.01 -9.65
N SER A 511 -14.58 -0.03 -8.78
CA SER A 511 -14.59 -0.25 -7.34
C SER A 511 -16.02 -0.30 -6.83
N LEU A 512 -16.38 -1.36 -6.10
CA LEU A 512 -17.71 -1.54 -5.53
C LEU A 512 -17.81 -1.12 -4.06
N ALA A 513 -16.67 -1.03 -3.36
CA ALA A 513 -16.64 -0.54 -1.99
C ALA A 513 -16.60 0.99 -1.95
N PRO A 514 -17.28 1.66 -1.01
CA PRO A 514 -17.21 3.11 -0.83
C PRO A 514 -15.76 3.59 -0.62
N SER A 515 -14.95 2.78 0.06
CA SER A 515 -13.52 3.02 0.27
C SER A 515 -12.65 2.73 -0.97
N GLY A 516 -13.21 2.13 -2.01
CA GLY A 516 -12.46 1.76 -3.23
C GLY A 516 -11.39 0.70 -3.06
N ARG A 517 -11.36 -0.03 -1.96
CA ARG A 517 -10.16 -0.76 -1.55
C ARG A 517 -10.24 -2.28 -1.58
N TRP A 518 -11.41 -2.85 -1.39
CA TRP A 518 -11.53 -4.29 -1.11
C TRP A 518 -12.20 -5.09 -2.18
N ILE A 519 -13.21 -4.54 -2.82
CA ILE A 519 -14.08 -5.28 -3.75
C ILE A 519 -14.10 -4.53 -5.08
N PHE A 520 -13.77 -5.24 -6.14
CA PHE A 520 -13.76 -4.73 -7.50
C PHE A 520 -14.61 -5.59 -8.40
N MET A 521 -15.15 -4.96 -9.43
CA MET A 521 -15.77 -5.61 -10.57
C MET A 521 -14.96 -5.30 -11.82
N ASP A 522 -14.51 -6.33 -12.52
CA ASP A 522 -13.79 -6.21 -13.79
C ASP A 522 -14.75 -6.58 -14.95
N LEU A 523 -14.91 -5.70 -15.91
CA LEU A 523 -15.63 -5.95 -17.16
C LEU A 523 -14.59 -6.15 -18.27
N GLY A 524 -14.54 -7.33 -18.84
CA GLY A 524 -13.53 -7.69 -19.83
C GLY A 524 -14.09 -8.01 -21.21
N LEU A 525 -13.29 -7.77 -22.23
CA LEU A 525 -13.53 -8.23 -23.60
C LEU A 525 -12.20 -8.68 -24.22
N ALA A 526 -12.17 -9.91 -24.68
CA ALA A 526 -10.97 -10.49 -25.31
C ALA A 526 -11.28 -11.11 -26.68
N ALA A 527 -10.30 -11.06 -27.56
CA ALA A 527 -10.22 -11.96 -28.69
C ALA A 527 -9.69 -13.31 -28.18
N SER A 528 -10.38 -14.38 -28.53
CA SER A 528 -10.11 -15.71 -27.98
C SER A 528 -9.96 -16.75 -29.07
N ASN A 529 -8.90 -17.55 -28.96
CA ASN A 529 -8.72 -18.78 -29.76
C ASN A 529 -8.86 -19.97 -28.82
N VAL A 530 -9.87 -20.79 -29.07
CA VAL A 530 -10.18 -21.96 -28.26
C VAL A 530 -10.05 -23.22 -29.08
N THR A 531 -9.26 -24.17 -28.61
CA THR A 531 -9.19 -25.52 -29.15
C THR A 531 -9.52 -26.52 -28.07
N THR A 532 -10.59 -27.27 -28.24
CA THR A 532 -11.03 -28.33 -27.33
C THR A 532 -10.93 -29.67 -28.02
N ARG A 533 -10.43 -30.70 -27.34
CA ARG A 533 -10.35 -32.07 -27.82
C ARG A 533 -10.85 -33.04 -26.77
N LEU A 534 -11.63 -33.99 -27.20
CA LEU A 534 -12.13 -35.10 -26.39
C LEU A 534 -11.56 -36.41 -26.92
N GLU A 535 -10.97 -37.22 -26.05
CA GLU A 535 -10.55 -38.57 -26.40
C GLU A 535 -11.79 -39.47 -26.63
N LEU A 536 -11.90 -40.05 -27.81
CA LEU A 536 -13.02 -40.87 -28.18
C LEU A 536 -12.69 -42.35 -27.96
N CYS A 537 -11.53 -42.82 -28.45
CA CYS A 537 -11.10 -44.19 -28.28
C CYS A 537 -9.60 -44.38 -28.46
N LYS A 538 -9.08 -45.47 -27.90
CA LYS A 538 -7.72 -45.96 -28.12
C LYS A 538 -7.77 -47.08 -29.15
N LEU A 539 -6.82 -47.08 -30.06
CA LEU A 539 -6.80 -47.98 -31.21
C LEU A 539 -5.48 -48.73 -31.23
N SER A 540 -5.54 -50.00 -31.66
CA SER A 540 -4.37 -50.82 -31.87
C SER A 540 -3.97 -50.80 -33.35
N ASN A 541 -2.68 -50.56 -33.63
CA ASN A 541 -2.06 -50.53 -34.96
C ASN A 541 -0.93 -51.55 -34.98
N PRO A 542 -1.24 -52.87 -34.95
CA PRO A 542 -0.20 -53.89 -34.79
C PRO A 542 0.80 -53.98 -35.93
N GLY A 543 0.42 -53.52 -37.13
CA GLY A 543 1.30 -53.47 -38.30
C GLY A 543 2.22 -52.28 -38.39
N GLY A 544 1.96 -51.19 -37.59
CA GLY A 544 2.77 -50.00 -37.57
C GLY A 544 2.86 -49.25 -38.89
N ASN A 545 1.84 -49.36 -39.77
CA ASN A 545 1.89 -48.79 -41.13
C ASN A 545 0.56 -48.16 -41.57
N LEU A 546 -0.25 -47.70 -40.63
CA LEU A 546 -1.48 -47.01 -40.97
C LEU A 546 -1.18 -45.69 -41.66
N VAL A 547 -1.81 -45.43 -42.78
CA VAL A 547 -1.67 -44.19 -43.55
C VAL A 547 -3.01 -43.42 -43.55
N LEU A 548 -3.03 -42.22 -42.98
CA LEU A 548 -4.19 -41.34 -43.04
C LEU A 548 -3.77 -39.95 -43.54
N ASP A 549 -4.46 -39.44 -44.54
CA ASP A 549 -4.16 -38.16 -45.20
C ASP A 549 -2.66 -37.96 -45.50
N GLY A 550 -2.02 -39.00 -46.04
CA GLY A 550 -0.60 -39.00 -46.47
C GLY A 550 0.42 -39.11 -45.31
N LYS A 551 -0.02 -39.29 -44.06
CA LYS A 551 0.87 -39.55 -42.91
C LYS A 551 0.83 -41.01 -42.50
N THR A 552 2.01 -41.60 -42.31
CA THR A 552 2.17 -42.96 -41.79
C THR A 552 2.36 -42.92 -40.28
N PHE A 553 1.64 -43.79 -39.57
CA PHE A 553 1.73 -43.95 -38.11
C PHE A 553 2.45 -45.24 -37.79
N ASP A 554 3.62 -45.14 -37.19
CA ASP A 554 4.48 -46.28 -36.85
C ASP A 554 4.19 -46.85 -35.44
N SER A 555 3.52 -46.05 -34.60
CA SER A 555 3.16 -46.48 -33.25
C SER A 555 2.09 -47.58 -33.25
N LYS A 556 2.27 -48.60 -32.38
CA LYS A 556 1.28 -49.67 -32.17
C LYS A 556 0.01 -49.19 -31.49
N ASN A 557 0.07 -48.09 -30.75
CA ASN A 557 -1.03 -47.53 -30.03
C ASN A 557 -1.36 -46.14 -30.57
N LEU A 558 -2.60 -45.96 -30.98
CA LEU A 558 -3.12 -44.68 -31.47
C LEU A 558 -4.29 -44.22 -30.64
N VAL A 559 -4.53 -42.92 -30.63
CA VAL A 559 -5.67 -42.27 -29.93
C VAL A 559 -6.45 -41.46 -30.96
N LEU A 560 -7.75 -41.72 -31.04
CA LEU A 560 -8.68 -40.88 -31.80
C LEU A 560 -9.32 -39.85 -30.88
N LYS A 561 -9.28 -38.58 -31.31
CA LYS A 561 -9.90 -37.46 -30.59
C LYS A 561 -10.85 -36.72 -31.50
N ALA A 562 -11.98 -36.31 -30.94
CA ALA A 562 -12.84 -35.29 -31.53
C ALA A 562 -12.31 -33.92 -31.16
N GLY A 563 -12.13 -33.04 -32.13
CA GLY A 563 -11.59 -31.70 -31.90
C GLY A 563 -12.52 -30.61 -32.41
N ARG A 564 -12.53 -29.49 -31.74
CA ARG A 564 -13.18 -28.24 -32.15
C ARG A 564 -12.25 -27.08 -31.93
N THR A 565 -12.06 -26.26 -32.98
CA THR A 565 -11.31 -24.99 -32.87
C THR A 565 -12.20 -23.85 -33.31
N GLY A 566 -12.15 -22.74 -32.58
CA GLY A 566 -12.87 -21.54 -32.93
C GLY A 566 -12.11 -20.29 -32.53
N PHE A 567 -12.32 -19.22 -33.29
CA PHE A 567 -11.83 -17.88 -32.97
C PHE A 567 -13.01 -16.93 -32.86
N GLY A 568 -13.01 -16.09 -31.82
CA GLY A 568 -14.12 -15.21 -31.56
C GLY A 568 -13.87 -14.21 -30.46
N LEU A 569 -14.98 -13.68 -29.91
CA LEU A 569 -14.95 -12.75 -28.79
C LEU A 569 -15.35 -13.44 -27.50
N LYS A 570 -14.77 -12.95 -26.40
CA LYS A 570 -14.99 -13.45 -25.06
C LYS A 570 -15.25 -12.27 -24.10
N PRO A 571 -16.48 -11.81 -23.96
CA PRO A 571 -16.86 -10.93 -22.88
C PRO A 571 -16.74 -11.66 -21.53
N SER A 572 -16.37 -10.94 -20.49
CA SER A 572 -16.27 -11.46 -19.12
C SER A 572 -16.72 -10.43 -18.10
N ILE A 573 -17.23 -10.94 -16.99
CA ILE A 573 -17.49 -10.17 -15.78
C ILE A 573 -16.82 -10.89 -14.62
N GLY A 574 -16.02 -10.17 -13.86
CA GLY A 574 -15.28 -10.71 -12.73
C GLY A 574 -15.52 -9.88 -11.49
N PHE A 575 -15.32 -10.54 -10.34
CA PHE A 575 -15.27 -9.89 -9.04
C PHE A 575 -13.98 -10.27 -8.38
N SER A 576 -13.34 -9.30 -7.71
CA SER A 576 -12.14 -9.57 -6.94
C SER A 576 -12.18 -8.88 -5.59
N VAL A 577 -11.50 -9.52 -4.63
CA VAL A 577 -11.35 -9.03 -3.27
C VAL A 577 -9.87 -8.96 -2.96
N ARG A 578 -9.39 -7.79 -2.60
CA ARG A 578 -7.99 -7.60 -2.23
C ARG A 578 -7.72 -8.23 -0.86
N MET A 579 -6.75 -9.12 -0.82
CA MET A 579 -6.28 -9.80 0.39
C MET A 579 -4.89 -9.28 0.77
N GLY A 580 -4.84 -8.29 1.65
CA GLY A 580 -3.58 -7.66 2.04
C GLY A 580 -3.00 -6.75 0.95
N LYS A 581 -1.67 -6.69 0.87
CA LYS A 581 -0.96 -5.68 0.06
C LYS A 581 -0.67 -6.12 -1.38
N GLN A 582 -0.56 -7.43 -1.62
CA GLN A 582 -0.01 -7.96 -2.87
C GLN A 582 -0.94 -8.89 -3.62
N TYR A 583 -2.03 -9.37 -2.99
CA TYR A 583 -2.86 -10.42 -3.56
C TYR A 583 -4.32 -10.00 -3.68
N GLU A 584 -4.95 -10.44 -4.76
CA GLU A 584 -6.41 -10.39 -4.93
C GLU A 584 -6.92 -11.79 -5.19
N LEU A 585 -7.94 -12.21 -4.44
CA LEU A 585 -8.75 -13.37 -4.81
C LEU A 585 -9.75 -12.91 -5.84
N PHE A 586 -9.86 -13.60 -6.98
CA PHE A 586 -10.84 -13.25 -8.00
C PHE A 586 -11.68 -14.46 -8.42
N THR A 587 -12.86 -14.15 -8.90
CA THR A 587 -13.72 -15.07 -9.66
C THR A 587 -14.25 -14.31 -10.86
N ASP A 588 -14.31 -14.96 -12.01
CA ASP A 588 -14.96 -14.39 -13.19
C ASP A 588 -15.77 -15.42 -13.95
N ALA A 589 -16.78 -14.93 -14.62
CA ALA A 589 -17.58 -15.66 -15.59
C ALA A 589 -17.33 -15.05 -16.97
N SER A 590 -17.13 -15.88 -17.97
CA SER A 590 -16.93 -15.43 -19.33
C SER A 590 -17.74 -16.27 -20.33
N TRP A 591 -18.04 -15.64 -21.48
CA TRP A 591 -18.82 -16.23 -22.54
C TRP A 591 -18.05 -16.16 -23.87
N PHE A 592 -17.75 -17.31 -24.47
CA PHE A 592 -17.06 -17.35 -25.74
C PHE A 592 -18.07 -17.40 -26.91
N GLN A 593 -18.00 -16.43 -27.81
CA GLN A 593 -18.78 -16.37 -29.02
C GLN A 593 -17.87 -16.50 -30.24
N SER A 594 -17.95 -17.64 -30.94
CA SER A 594 -17.21 -17.82 -32.19
C SER A 594 -17.77 -16.91 -33.28
N LEU A 595 -16.91 -16.08 -33.88
CA LEU A 595 -17.29 -15.10 -34.89
C LEU A 595 -16.67 -15.36 -36.26
N LEU A 596 -15.39 -15.75 -36.31
CA LEU A 596 -14.64 -15.81 -37.56
C LEU A 596 -14.63 -17.21 -38.15
N PHE A 597 -14.37 -18.24 -37.39
CA PHE A 597 -14.42 -19.61 -37.82
C PHE A 597 -14.71 -20.56 -36.66
N LYS A 598 -15.37 -21.67 -36.98
CA LYS A 598 -15.56 -22.83 -36.14
C LYS A 598 -15.28 -24.06 -36.97
N ARG A 599 -14.26 -24.80 -36.62
CA ARG A 599 -13.87 -26.01 -37.36
C ARG A 599 -13.91 -27.22 -36.45
N ASP A 600 -14.71 -28.20 -36.82
CA ASP A 600 -14.76 -29.51 -36.18
C ASP A 600 -13.90 -30.49 -36.98
N TYR A 601 -13.15 -31.35 -36.29
CA TYR A 601 -12.22 -32.31 -36.92
C TYR A 601 -12.07 -33.57 -36.07
N LEU A 602 -11.65 -34.66 -36.70
CA LEU A 602 -11.10 -35.82 -36.03
C LEU A 602 -9.56 -35.71 -36.02
N GLN A 603 -8.93 -36.05 -34.92
CA GLN A 603 -7.50 -36.10 -34.78
C GLN A 603 -7.08 -37.53 -34.44
N LEU A 604 -6.30 -38.16 -35.29
CA LEU A 604 -5.58 -39.38 -34.98
C LEU A 604 -4.18 -39.00 -34.52
N LYS A 605 -3.75 -39.56 -33.38
CA LYS A 605 -2.45 -39.25 -32.78
C LYS A 605 -1.84 -40.52 -32.19
N GLU A 606 -0.49 -40.63 -32.27
CA GLU A 606 0.26 -41.66 -31.57
C GLU A 606 0.13 -41.52 -30.04
N ALA A 607 -0.11 -42.64 -29.36
CA ALA A 607 -0.19 -42.68 -27.90
C ALA A 607 1.21 -42.77 -27.27
N ASP A 608 2.13 -43.45 -27.90
CA ASP A 608 3.47 -43.75 -27.41
C ASP A 608 4.52 -42.74 -27.92
N GLY A 609 5.69 -42.68 -27.26
CA GLY A 609 6.80 -41.81 -27.66
C GLY A 609 6.81 -40.45 -26.95
N PHE A 610 7.87 -39.69 -27.18
CA PHE A 610 8.01 -38.35 -26.57
C PHE A 610 7.05 -37.36 -27.19
N PHE A 611 6.42 -36.50 -26.40
CA PHE A 611 5.27 -35.68 -26.82
C PHE A 611 5.54 -34.77 -28.04
N LEU A 612 6.78 -34.31 -28.22
CA LEU A 612 7.17 -33.47 -29.37
C LEU A 612 7.35 -34.27 -30.68
N THR A 613 7.59 -35.55 -30.57
CA THR A 613 7.86 -36.42 -31.75
C THR A 613 6.64 -37.23 -32.21
N ARG A 614 5.55 -37.26 -31.40
CA ARG A 614 4.34 -37.99 -31.71
C ARG A 614 3.69 -37.49 -32.99
N GLN A 615 3.53 -38.39 -33.94
CA GLN A 615 2.79 -38.04 -35.13
C GLN A 615 1.31 -37.81 -34.85
N SER A 616 0.72 -36.85 -35.54
CA SER A 616 -0.72 -36.61 -35.52
C SER A 616 -1.21 -36.07 -36.86
N VAL A 617 -2.43 -36.42 -37.21
CA VAL A 617 -3.15 -35.88 -38.37
C VAL A 617 -4.54 -35.43 -37.96
N LYS A 618 -4.98 -34.30 -38.52
CA LYS A 618 -6.37 -33.80 -38.34
C LYS A 618 -7.09 -34.04 -39.66
N THR A 619 -8.20 -34.74 -39.58
CA THR A 619 -9.04 -35.05 -40.75
C THR A 619 -10.47 -34.57 -40.55
N GLU A 620 -11.22 -34.47 -41.61
CA GLU A 620 -12.63 -34.10 -41.53
C GLU A 620 -13.50 -35.24 -41.01
N TRP A 621 -14.64 -34.93 -40.44
CA TRP A 621 -15.61 -35.93 -39.92
C TRP A 621 -16.19 -36.81 -41.01
N ASN A 622 -16.24 -36.37 -42.23
CA ASN A 622 -16.75 -37.10 -43.43
C ASN A 622 -15.63 -37.74 -44.25
N ASN A 623 -14.42 -37.91 -43.68
CA ASN A 623 -13.33 -38.57 -44.38
C ASN A 623 -13.75 -40.00 -44.77
N PRO A 624 -13.74 -40.35 -46.08
CA PRO A 624 -14.21 -41.64 -46.54
C PRO A 624 -13.35 -42.81 -46.05
N ALA A 625 -12.09 -42.57 -45.71
CA ALA A 625 -11.16 -43.57 -45.20
C ALA A 625 -11.39 -43.87 -43.70
N LEU A 626 -11.99 -42.94 -42.94
CA LEU A 626 -12.13 -43.07 -41.49
C LEU A 626 -13.57 -42.74 -41.08
N GLN A 627 -14.37 -43.72 -40.66
CA GLN A 627 -15.74 -43.49 -40.23
C GLN A 627 -15.91 -43.91 -38.78
N LEU A 628 -16.53 -43.03 -38.01
CA LEU A 628 -16.92 -43.28 -36.62
C LEU A 628 -18.42 -43.57 -36.54
N LYS A 629 -18.82 -44.69 -35.91
CA LYS A 629 -20.18 -44.97 -35.53
C LYS A 629 -20.28 -44.92 -34.01
N VAL A 630 -21.34 -44.32 -33.49
CA VAL A 630 -21.64 -44.32 -32.08
C VAL A 630 -23.03 -44.99 -31.87
N ASN A 631 -23.03 -46.05 -31.08
CA ASN A 631 -24.22 -46.90 -30.90
C ASN A 631 -24.83 -47.35 -32.26
N GLY A 632 -23.96 -47.73 -33.22
CA GLY A 632 -24.35 -48.20 -34.54
C GLY A 632 -24.73 -47.12 -35.56
N GLN A 633 -24.77 -45.81 -35.17
CA GLN A 633 -25.08 -44.69 -36.11
C GLN A 633 -23.84 -44.01 -36.55
N THR A 634 -23.68 -43.80 -37.88
CA THR A 634 -22.54 -43.04 -38.43
C THR A 634 -22.56 -41.57 -37.97
N MET A 635 -21.43 -41.08 -37.51
CA MET A 635 -21.25 -39.74 -37.03
C MET A 635 -20.60 -38.87 -38.11
N ASN A 636 -21.30 -37.81 -38.51
CA ASN A 636 -20.81 -36.82 -39.46
C ASN A 636 -20.41 -35.50 -38.81
N SER A 637 -20.54 -35.39 -37.51
CA SER A 637 -20.14 -34.21 -36.74
C SER A 637 -19.94 -34.60 -35.27
N PRO A 638 -19.14 -33.85 -34.51
CA PRO A 638 -18.95 -34.11 -33.08
C PRO A 638 -20.25 -33.93 -32.31
N ARG A 639 -20.66 -34.94 -31.51
CA ARG A 639 -21.77 -34.82 -30.56
C ARG A 639 -21.34 -34.24 -29.20
N PHE A 640 -20.14 -33.74 -29.06
CA PHE A 640 -19.79 -33.07 -27.82
C PHE A 640 -20.15 -31.59 -27.91
N GLU A 641 -20.78 -31.09 -26.86
CA GLU A 641 -21.09 -29.69 -26.70
C GLU A 641 -20.14 -29.13 -25.66
N VAL A 642 -19.40 -28.10 -26.05
CA VAL A 642 -18.69 -27.23 -25.13
C VAL A 642 -19.54 -26.00 -24.97
N GLN A 643 -20.05 -25.82 -23.75
CA GLN A 643 -20.84 -24.63 -23.45
C GLN A 643 -19.96 -23.38 -23.62
N PRO A 644 -20.51 -22.29 -24.14
CA PRO A 644 -19.72 -21.11 -24.41
C PRO A 644 -19.27 -20.36 -23.14
N TRP A 645 -19.83 -20.68 -21.98
CA TRP A 645 -19.47 -20.03 -20.73
C TRP A 645 -18.49 -20.85 -19.90
N ASN A 646 -17.67 -20.17 -19.13
CA ASN A 646 -16.86 -20.78 -18.09
C ASN A 646 -16.83 -19.88 -16.85
N VAL A 647 -16.51 -20.46 -15.71
CA VAL A 647 -16.28 -19.75 -14.44
C VAL A 647 -14.87 -20.04 -13.96
N ARG A 648 -14.18 -19.03 -13.55
CA ARG A 648 -12.80 -19.10 -13.06
C ARG A 648 -12.72 -18.60 -11.62
N ILE A 649 -11.81 -19.19 -10.87
CA ILE A 649 -11.41 -18.71 -9.54
C ILE A 649 -9.88 -18.75 -9.46
N GLY A 650 -9.30 -17.74 -8.88
CA GLY A 650 -7.84 -17.66 -8.82
C GLY A 650 -7.33 -16.55 -7.94
N ILE A 651 -6.01 -16.42 -7.95
CA ILE A 651 -5.26 -15.39 -7.22
C ILE A 651 -4.53 -14.54 -8.24
N ARG A 652 -4.59 -13.23 -8.05
CA ARG A 652 -3.82 -12.23 -8.78
C ARG A 652 -2.74 -11.68 -7.85
N SER A 653 -1.52 -11.56 -8.35
CA SER A 653 -0.40 -10.94 -7.63
C SER A 653 0.28 -9.89 -8.51
N GLY A 654 0.62 -8.73 -7.89
CA GLY A 654 1.45 -7.71 -8.53
C GLY A 654 2.94 -7.93 -8.27
N PHE A 655 3.78 -7.25 -9.05
CA PHE A 655 5.23 -7.13 -8.80
C PHE A 655 5.54 -6.26 -7.60
#